data_c60cbb3d93505578207980694f12d6f1
#
_entry.id   c60cbb3d93505578207980694f12d6f1
#
_cell.length_a   1.000
_cell.length_b   1.000
_cell.length_c   1.000
_cell.angle_alpha   90.00
_cell.angle_beta   90.00
_cell.angle_gamma   90.00
#
_symmetry.space_group_name_H-M   'P 1'
#
loop_
_entity.id
_entity.type
_entity.pdbx_description
1 polymer ?
#
loop_
_entity_poly.entity_id
_entity_poly.type
_entity_poly.pdbx_seq_one_letter_code
_entity_poly.pdbx_strand_id
1 'polypeptide(L)'
;MNTMIEKAKEILNNMTLKEKIGQMTQLPPNFFLGKTKIEVSGTLRYLDLVEEQVYTAGSILGIGGPDEMIELQKQYLNNTTHNVPLLFMADVIHGYKTIFPVPIALASSFNPDVAFLAARVSAKETFTAGIHVVFSPMCDLTRDPRWGRVVEGFGEDVYLTGEMAKAFVLGYTNNGKYGEGSVAACIKHFAGYGASEGGRDYNTVDLSRLSLFRDYLPAYKKALDAGADLVMTSFNTLDGVPATINPFLLKTVLRDKWKSEAITIADYDALNQVIEHGAAFNQKEAALKGIKAGLDIEMSSSVYMNYLEGLINEKLVSEKEIDKIVLKIITLKVKLGIFDNPYSGADIKKEKELIHSKQHLELAKNAALESTVLLENNGVLPLKPNVKIALVGPYATSKAVIGPWSWHGRSDIHSSLKDVLADNLVFVSNRYKIDEYTKEELDIINSADVCIMALGEDASLSGEAHSRSDIHLPDNQDDFFKEIKIIAKKTVVLVFGGRPLLLSEFKSADAMMMCWFLGSSSSEAIKDLLFGLVSPSGKLPMSFPMNVGQIPVYYNHLNTGRPTRGNDHNIYTSKYLDVVNEPLYPFGYGLSYAKFKYSNLELSNDSIKENETLKIKITIVNESDFSGNEVVQLYIRDYVADIVRPVKELKKFKKVYLFGKTKKVMEFELNIDDLSYYDSEGNLCLESGKMAVFVGGSSDNCLSKDFNIDLGGNYE
;
A
#
# COMPACT_ATOMS: atom_id res chain seq x y z
N MET A 1 -12.87 -5.30 28.26
CA MET A 1 -11.46 -4.89 28.38
C MET A 1 -10.87 -5.24 29.74
N ASN A 2 -11.45 -4.84 30.89
CA ASN A 2 -10.90 -5.18 32.21
C ASN A 2 -10.70 -6.70 32.43
N THR A 3 -11.69 -7.54 32.09
CA THR A 3 -11.61 -9.00 32.23
C THR A 3 -10.49 -9.64 31.44
N MET A 4 -10.21 -9.14 30.22
CA MET A 4 -9.08 -9.64 29.38
C MET A 4 -7.74 -9.29 29.99
N ILE A 5 -7.59 -8.08 30.52
CA ILE A 5 -6.35 -7.63 31.18
C ILE A 5 -6.12 -8.42 32.46
N GLU A 6 -7.15 -8.71 33.25
CA GLU A 6 -7.02 -9.53 34.48
C GLU A 6 -6.59 -10.98 34.12
N LYS A 7 -7.20 -11.61 33.10
CA LYS A 7 -6.77 -12.93 32.60
C LYS A 7 -5.31 -12.89 32.13
N ALA A 8 -4.90 -11.85 31.41
CA ALA A 8 -3.53 -11.67 30.95
C ALA A 8 -2.52 -11.52 32.10
N LYS A 9 -2.87 -10.77 33.16
CA LYS A 9 -2.05 -10.63 34.37
C LYS A 9 -1.89 -11.95 35.13
N GLU A 10 -2.96 -12.73 35.26
CA GLU A 10 -2.89 -14.06 35.88
C GLU A 10 -1.91 -14.98 35.13
N ILE A 11 -1.97 -15.01 33.81
CA ILE A 11 -1.05 -15.77 32.97
C ILE A 11 0.39 -15.28 33.17
N LEU A 12 0.61 -13.96 33.08
CA LEU A 12 1.94 -13.35 33.23
C LEU A 12 2.59 -13.68 34.59
N ASN A 13 1.81 -13.64 35.66
CA ASN A 13 2.30 -13.89 37.02
C ASN A 13 2.79 -15.35 37.24
N ASN A 14 2.34 -16.28 36.38
CA ASN A 14 2.76 -17.68 36.44
C ASN A 14 3.97 -17.99 35.53
N MET A 15 4.51 -17.00 34.82
CA MET A 15 5.63 -17.16 33.89
C MET A 15 6.97 -16.85 34.58
N THR A 16 7.98 -17.66 34.30
CA THR A 16 9.38 -17.38 34.63
C THR A 16 9.93 -16.24 33.75
N LEU A 17 11.05 -15.63 34.15
CA LEU A 17 11.70 -14.58 33.38
C LEU A 17 12.08 -15.04 31.96
N LYS A 18 12.59 -16.26 31.80
CA LYS A 18 12.94 -16.83 30.49
C LYS A 18 11.73 -16.98 29.59
N GLU A 19 10.63 -17.46 30.12
CA GLU A 19 9.36 -17.59 29.39
C GLU A 19 8.81 -16.22 28.99
N LYS A 20 8.90 -15.21 29.84
CA LYS A 20 8.52 -13.81 29.53
C LYS A 20 9.38 -13.27 28.37
N ILE A 21 10.71 -13.44 28.43
CA ILE A 21 11.62 -13.00 27.36
C ILE A 21 11.30 -13.72 26.05
N GLY A 22 11.02 -15.02 26.10
CA GLY A 22 10.62 -15.80 24.93
C GLY A 22 9.38 -15.25 24.23
N GLN A 23 8.38 -14.72 24.99
CA GLN A 23 7.20 -14.09 24.37
C GLN A 23 7.53 -12.85 23.53
N MET A 24 8.69 -12.24 23.73
CA MET A 24 9.16 -11.07 22.98
C MET A 24 9.95 -11.46 21.72
N THR A 25 9.98 -12.74 21.34
CA THR A 25 10.73 -13.25 20.18
C THR A 25 9.81 -13.97 19.22
N GLN A 26 9.97 -13.65 17.93
CA GLN A 26 9.33 -14.33 16.81
C GLN A 26 10.36 -15.18 16.06
N LEU A 27 10.06 -16.46 15.86
CA LEU A 27 10.93 -17.39 15.13
C LEU A 27 10.27 -17.89 13.83
N PRO A 28 11.06 -18.26 12.80
CA PRO A 28 10.54 -18.96 11.64
C PRO A 28 10.13 -20.40 11.99
N PRO A 29 9.17 -21.00 11.26
CA PRO A 29 8.59 -22.31 11.59
C PRO A 29 9.58 -23.49 11.42
N ASN A 30 10.64 -23.34 10.64
CA ASN A 30 11.66 -24.39 10.40
C ASN A 30 12.44 -24.78 11.67
N PHE A 31 12.44 -23.97 12.72
CA PHE A 31 13.00 -24.36 14.02
C PHE A 31 12.20 -25.47 14.71
N PHE A 32 10.94 -25.64 14.33
CA PHE A 32 10.02 -26.62 14.92
C PHE A 32 9.80 -27.81 14.00
N LEU A 33 9.57 -27.58 12.71
CA LEU A 33 9.13 -28.60 11.75
C LEU A 33 10.25 -29.12 10.82
N GLY A 34 11.44 -28.51 10.86
CA GLY A 34 12.57 -28.88 10.00
C GLY A 34 12.35 -28.59 8.50
N LYS A 35 11.17 -28.90 7.94
CA LYS A 35 10.73 -28.51 6.59
C LYS A 35 9.38 -27.83 6.66
N THR A 36 9.23 -26.72 5.97
CA THR A 36 8.00 -25.92 5.91
C THR A 36 7.52 -25.79 4.48
N LYS A 37 6.22 -25.56 4.28
CA LYS A 37 5.62 -25.35 2.96
C LYS A 37 5.91 -23.97 2.39
N ILE A 38 6.36 -23.05 3.23
CA ILE A 38 6.67 -21.67 2.84
C ILE A 38 8.08 -21.37 3.28
N GLU A 39 8.85 -20.79 2.35
CA GLU A 39 10.13 -20.18 2.68
C GLU A 39 9.88 -18.80 3.27
N VAL A 40 10.52 -18.51 4.39
CA VAL A 40 10.50 -17.18 5.00
C VAL A 40 11.44 -16.28 4.20
N SER A 41 11.00 -15.09 3.84
CA SER A 41 11.82 -14.12 3.12
C SER A 41 12.99 -13.66 3.96
N GLY A 42 14.17 -13.61 3.34
CA GLY A 42 15.40 -13.14 3.95
C GLY A 42 16.40 -14.24 4.23
N THR A 43 17.63 -13.83 4.51
CA THR A 43 18.72 -14.75 4.86
C THR A 43 18.53 -15.24 6.29
N LEU A 44 18.28 -16.54 6.49
CA LEU A 44 18.31 -17.14 7.81
C LEU A 44 19.75 -17.03 8.35
N ARG A 45 20.00 -16.05 9.19
CA ARG A 45 21.23 -16.01 9.98
C ARG A 45 21.18 -17.12 10.99
N TYR A 46 22.34 -17.65 11.34
CA TYR A 46 22.47 -18.63 12.42
C TYR A 46 21.96 -17.96 13.71
N LEU A 47 20.85 -18.45 14.23
CA LEU A 47 20.37 -18.07 15.54
C LEU A 47 21.01 -19.01 16.56
N ASP A 48 21.87 -18.49 17.41
CA ASP A 48 22.52 -19.26 18.47
C ASP A 48 21.53 -19.53 19.61
N LEU A 49 20.62 -20.50 19.37
CA LEU A 49 19.55 -20.89 20.29
C LEU A 49 19.69 -22.35 20.68
N VAL A 50 19.47 -22.62 21.96
CA VAL A 50 19.26 -23.97 22.44
C VAL A 50 17.80 -24.37 22.37
N GLU A 51 17.50 -25.67 22.30
CA GLU A 51 16.15 -26.21 22.14
C GLU A 51 15.18 -25.68 23.20
N GLU A 52 15.62 -25.56 24.46
CA GLU A 52 14.81 -25.00 25.55
C GLU A 52 14.31 -23.56 25.24
N GLN A 53 15.17 -22.71 24.66
CA GLN A 53 14.82 -21.35 24.28
C GLN A 53 13.79 -21.33 23.14
N VAL A 54 13.93 -22.22 22.15
CA VAL A 54 12.98 -22.32 21.02
C VAL A 54 11.54 -22.55 21.53
N TYR A 55 11.37 -23.40 22.53
CA TYR A 55 10.05 -23.68 23.12
C TYR A 55 9.57 -22.64 24.14
N THR A 56 10.23 -21.49 24.24
CA THR A 56 9.72 -20.30 24.95
C THR A 56 9.21 -19.21 23.98
N ALA A 57 9.49 -19.31 22.67
CA ALA A 57 9.13 -18.31 21.68
C ALA A 57 7.63 -17.93 21.74
N GLY A 58 7.34 -16.65 21.56
CA GLY A 58 5.97 -16.14 21.64
C GLY A 58 5.19 -16.21 20.35
N SER A 59 5.88 -16.22 19.20
CA SER A 59 5.25 -16.13 17.89
C SER A 59 6.06 -16.76 16.76
N ILE A 60 5.37 -17.03 15.66
CA ILE A 60 5.92 -17.64 14.44
C ILE A 60 5.71 -16.72 13.26
N LEU A 61 6.73 -16.60 12.41
CA LEU A 61 6.70 -15.90 11.13
C LEU A 61 6.40 -16.87 9.98
N GLY A 62 5.21 -16.78 9.42
CA GLY A 62 4.79 -17.59 8.27
C GLY A 62 4.31 -18.99 8.66
N ILE A 63 3.33 -19.48 7.90
CA ILE A 63 2.82 -20.85 8.00
C ILE A 63 2.12 -21.23 6.68
N GLY A 64 2.25 -22.50 6.26
CA GLY A 64 1.77 -22.97 4.95
C GLY A 64 0.32 -23.35 4.87
N GLY A 65 -0.42 -23.30 5.98
CA GLY A 65 -1.84 -23.62 6.03
C GLY A 65 -2.28 -24.25 7.35
N PRO A 66 -3.55 -24.64 7.48
CA PRO A 66 -4.12 -25.08 8.74
C PRO A 66 -3.52 -26.38 9.28
N ASP A 67 -3.14 -27.31 8.43
CA ASP A 67 -2.51 -28.58 8.82
C ASP A 67 -1.14 -28.35 9.46
N GLU A 68 -0.31 -27.51 8.85
CA GLU A 68 1.01 -27.14 9.36
C GLU A 68 0.90 -26.36 10.65
N MET A 69 -0.05 -25.45 10.76
CA MET A 69 -0.35 -24.71 12.00
C MET A 69 -0.72 -25.63 13.15
N ILE A 70 -1.63 -26.57 12.91
CA ILE A 70 -2.06 -27.53 13.94
C ILE A 70 -0.89 -28.39 14.41
N GLU A 71 -0.09 -28.90 13.48
CA GLU A 71 1.06 -29.73 13.78
C GLU A 71 2.10 -28.97 14.63
N LEU A 72 2.47 -27.75 14.20
CA LEU A 72 3.45 -26.92 14.89
C LEU A 72 2.95 -26.52 16.29
N GLN A 73 1.71 -26.03 16.39
CA GLN A 73 1.14 -25.62 17.68
C GLN A 73 1.06 -26.80 18.67
N LYS A 74 0.67 -27.99 18.18
CA LYS A 74 0.66 -29.21 19.00
C LYS A 74 2.05 -29.59 19.48
N GLN A 75 3.04 -29.58 18.60
CA GLN A 75 4.43 -29.87 18.94
C GLN A 75 4.95 -28.86 19.98
N TYR A 76 4.68 -27.58 19.76
CA TYR A 76 5.08 -26.52 20.68
C TYR A 76 4.48 -26.72 22.07
N LEU A 77 3.15 -26.90 22.19
CA LEU A 77 2.46 -27.05 23.47
C LEU A 77 2.86 -28.33 24.22
N ASN A 78 3.33 -29.39 23.53
CA ASN A 78 3.82 -30.60 24.16
C ASN A 78 5.21 -30.42 24.77
N ASN A 79 5.98 -29.42 24.34
CA ASN A 79 7.38 -29.24 24.76
C ASN A 79 7.59 -27.94 25.58
N THR A 80 6.62 -27.02 25.59
CA THR A 80 6.68 -25.80 26.41
C THR A 80 6.27 -26.08 27.85
N THR A 81 6.82 -25.30 28.80
CA THR A 81 6.52 -25.41 30.23
C THR A 81 5.38 -24.49 30.71
N HIS A 82 5.08 -23.43 29.93
CA HIS A 82 4.18 -22.34 30.35
C HIS A 82 2.76 -22.39 29.76
N ASN A 83 2.44 -23.33 28.92
CA ASN A 83 1.12 -23.49 28.26
C ASN A 83 0.57 -22.24 27.55
N VAL A 84 1.43 -21.29 27.15
CA VAL A 84 1.04 -20.09 26.38
C VAL A 84 1.15 -20.43 24.88
N PRO A 85 0.03 -20.42 24.13
CA PRO A 85 0.06 -20.77 22.71
C PRO A 85 0.89 -19.79 21.89
N LEU A 86 1.44 -20.26 20.76
CA LEU A 86 2.10 -19.42 19.77
C LEU A 86 1.10 -18.50 19.07
N LEU A 87 1.58 -17.32 18.71
CA LEU A 87 0.88 -16.37 17.85
C LEU A 87 1.42 -16.49 16.43
N PHE A 88 0.60 -16.91 15.47
CA PHE A 88 1.00 -17.05 14.07
C PHE A 88 0.79 -15.75 13.32
N MET A 89 1.84 -15.25 12.68
CA MET A 89 1.86 -14.00 11.94
C MET A 89 2.39 -14.22 10.53
N ALA A 90 1.88 -13.51 9.54
CA ALA A 90 2.34 -13.63 8.15
C ALA A 90 2.12 -12.36 7.33
N ASP A 91 2.87 -12.24 6.24
CA ASP A 91 2.63 -11.23 5.21
C ASP A 91 1.45 -11.64 4.34
N VAL A 92 0.33 -10.93 4.48
CA VAL A 92 -0.86 -11.05 3.64
C VAL A 92 -1.18 -9.65 3.13
N ILE A 93 -0.45 -9.22 2.09
CA ILE A 93 -0.42 -7.82 1.65
C ILE A 93 -1.66 -7.46 0.84
N HIS A 94 -2.08 -8.33 -0.10
CA HIS A 94 -3.24 -8.08 -0.96
C HIS A 94 -4.05 -9.35 -1.28
N GLY A 95 -4.11 -10.27 -0.33
CA GLY A 95 -4.84 -11.53 -0.44
C GLY A 95 -4.08 -12.69 0.15
N TYR A 96 -4.78 -13.71 0.61
CA TYR A 96 -4.18 -14.96 1.07
C TYR A 96 -3.98 -15.92 -0.11
N LYS A 97 -5.03 -16.58 -0.60
CA LYS A 97 -5.01 -17.43 -1.80
C LYS A 97 -5.87 -16.87 -2.92
N THR A 98 -7.00 -16.22 -2.61
CA THR A 98 -7.66 -15.32 -3.54
C THR A 98 -6.91 -13.98 -3.51
N ILE A 99 -6.20 -13.68 -4.57
CA ILE A 99 -5.35 -12.51 -4.68
C ILE A 99 -6.12 -11.35 -5.29
N PHE A 100 -6.09 -10.21 -4.60
CA PHE A 100 -6.65 -8.93 -5.04
C PHE A 100 -5.60 -8.12 -5.81
N PRO A 101 -5.99 -7.01 -6.47
CA PRO A 101 -5.01 -6.09 -7.01
C PRO A 101 -3.98 -5.67 -5.96
N VAL A 102 -2.74 -5.46 -6.39
CA VAL A 102 -1.69 -4.94 -5.50
C VAL A 102 -2.09 -3.60 -4.88
N PRO A 103 -1.61 -3.21 -3.69
CA PRO A 103 -2.09 -2.03 -2.98
C PRO A 103 -2.07 -0.72 -3.78
N ILE A 104 -1.03 -0.47 -4.60
CA ILE A 104 -0.99 0.69 -5.48
C ILE A 104 -2.14 0.68 -6.51
N ALA A 105 -2.52 -0.50 -7.00
CA ALA A 105 -3.67 -0.66 -7.88
C ALA A 105 -4.99 -0.45 -7.12
N LEU A 106 -5.14 -1.01 -5.92
CA LEU A 106 -6.32 -0.76 -5.08
C LEU A 106 -6.49 0.73 -4.78
N ALA A 107 -5.40 1.46 -4.56
CA ALA A 107 -5.43 2.92 -4.39
C ALA A 107 -5.96 3.64 -5.64
N SER A 108 -5.70 3.09 -6.85
CA SER A 108 -6.26 3.62 -8.09
C SER A 108 -7.78 3.59 -8.14
N SER A 109 -8.44 2.76 -7.34
CA SER A 109 -9.89 2.75 -7.25
C SER A 109 -10.47 4.02 -6.63
N PHE A 110 -9.70 4.76 -5.82
CA PHE A 110 -10.19 5.86 -4.96
C PHE A 110 -11.48 5.46 -4.23
N ASN A 111 -11.52 4.20 -3.77
CA ASN A 111 -12.69 3.61 -3.13
C ASN A 111 -12.27 2.78 -1.91
N PRO A 112 -12.32 3.35 -0.70
CA PRO A 112 -11.98 2.62 0.53
C PRO A 112 -12.85 1.38 0.79
N ASP A 113 -14.07 1.31 0.26
CA ASP A 113 -14.93 0.13 0.40
C ASP A 113 -14.35 -1.08 -0.35
N VAL A 114 -13.71 -0.86 -1.50
CA VAL A 114 -13.01 -1.93 -2.25
C VAL A 114 -11.82 -2.44 -1.44
N ALA A 115 -11.05 -1.54 -0.85
CA ALA A 115 -9.93 -1.89 0.02
C ALA A 115 -10.38 -2.65 1.28
N PHE A 116 -11.47 -2.19 1.91
CA PHE A 116 -12.10 -2.89 3.05
C PHE A 116 -12.52 -4.32 2.67
N LEU A 117 -13.20 -4.50 1.52
CA LEU A 117 -13.66 -5.80 1.07
C LEU A 117 -12.50 -6.74 0.72
N ALA A 118 -11.43 -6.22 0.08
CA ALA A 118 -10.22 -6.98 -0.20
C ALA A 118 -9.58 -7.49 1.11
N ALA A 119 -9.39 -6.60 2.10
CA ALA A 119 -8.86 -6.96 3.41
C ALA A 119 -9.80 -7.92 4.17
N ARG A 120 -11.13 -7.74 4.03
CA ARG A 120 -12.12 -8.61 4.70
C ARG A 120 -12.12 -10.03 4.16
N VAL A 121 -12.00 -10.21 2.84
CA VAL A 121 -11.85 -11.52 2.21
C VAL A 121 -10.51 -12.15 2.62
N SER A 122 -9.43 -11.37 2.53
CA SER A 122 -8.10 -11.80 2.96
C SER A 122 -8.11 -12.30 4.40
N ALA A 123 -8.73 -11.55 5.33
CA ALA A 123 -8.87 -11.96 6.73
C ALA A 123 -9.62 -13.27 6.92
N LYS A 124 -10.73 -13.47 6.19
CA LYS A 124 -11.51 -14.71 6.28
C LYS A 124 -10.71 -15.92 5.84
N GLU A 125 -10.01 -15.82 4.70
CA GLU A 125 -9.17 -16.90 4.20
C GLU A 125 -7.96 -17.15 5.12
N THR A 126 -7.27 -16.09 5.54
CA THR A 126 -6.12 -16.12 6.46
C THR A 126 -6.49 -16.77 7.80
N PHE A 127 -7.65 -16.42 8.33
CA PHE A 127 -8.15 -17.02 9.58
C PHE A 127 -8.30 -18.53 9.46
N THR A 128 -8.80 -19.05 8.32
CA THR A 128 -8.95 -20.51 8.13
C THR A 128 -7.61 -21.27 8.06
N ALA A 129 -6.52 -20.57 7.83
CA ALA A 129 -5.16 -21.10 7.90
C ALA A 129 -4.60 -21.14 9.33
N GLY A 130 -5.28 -20.51 10.30
CA GLY A 130 -4.81 -20.37 11.67
C GLY A 130 -3.81 -19.23 11.87
N ILE A 131 -3.72 -18.29 10.94
CA ILE A 131 -2.91 -17.07 11.07
C ILE A 131 -3.72 -16.04 11.85
N HIS A 132 -3.10 -15.43 12.86
CA HIS A 132 -3.74 -14.55 13.82
C HIS A 132 -3.46 -13.06 13.56
N VAL A 133 -2.29 -12.75 12.97
CA VAL A 133 -1.82 -11.38 12.70
C VAL A 133 -1.32 -11.31 11.26
N VAL A 134 -1.68 -10.25 10.55
CA VAL A 134 -1.16 -9.96 9.21
C VAL A 134 -0.28 -8.71 9.24
N PHE A 135 0.88 -8.74 8.54
CA PHE A 135 1.80 -7.61 8.39
C PHE A 135 1.34 -6.71 7.25
N SER A 136 0.19 -6.11 7.44
CA SER A 136 -0.52 -5.23 6.49
C SER A 136 -1.48 -4.33 7.27
N PRO A 137 -1.78 -3.12 6.77
CA PRO A 137 -1.33 -2.48 5.54
C PRO A 137 0.06 -1.85 5.65
N MET A 138 0.70 -1.62 4.48
CA MET A 138 1.85 -0.75 4.38
C MET A 138 1.38 0.71 4.30
N CYS A 139 1.85 1.55 5.24
CA CYS A 139 1.46 2.96 5.36
C CYS A 139 2.52 3.91 4.79
N ASP A 140 3.56 3.40 4.16
CA ASP A 140 4.66 4.18 3.62
C ASP A 140 4.20 5.04 2.45
N LEU A 141 4.33 6.36 2.61
CA LEU A 141 4.15 7.31 1.52
C LEU A 141 5.35 7.24 0.57
N THR A 142 5.12 7.18 -0.73
CA THR A 142 6.19 7.06 -1.71
C THR A 142 6.10 8.13 -2.78
N ARG A 143 7.23 8.81 -3.06
CA ARG A 143 7.39 9.82 -4.13
C ARG A 143 8.44 9.42 -5.18
N ASP A 144 9.15 8.33 -4.95
CA ASP A 144 10.18 7.81 -5.85
C ASP A 144 9.76 6.46 -6.44
N PRO A 145 9.33 6.40 -7.71
CA PRO A 145 8.89 5.16 -8.35
C PRO A 145 10.02 4.15 -8.59
N ARG A 146 11.28 4.51 -8.36
CA ARG A 146 12.41 3.60 -8.44
C ARG A 146 12.45 2.61 -7.28
N TRP A 147 11.84 2.94 -6.14
CA TRP A 147 11.72 2.03 -5.01
C TRP A 147 10.84 0.83 -5.37
N GLY A 148 11.34 -0.39 -5.15
CA GLY A 148 10.61 -1.61 -5.51
C GLY A 148 9.30 -1.78 -4.75
N ARG A 149 9.26 -1.34 -3.49
CA ARG A 149 8.12 -1.49 -2.60
C ARG A 149 6.98 -0.48 -2.85
N VAL A 150 7.07 0.38 -3.86
CA VAL A 150 5.94 1.21 -4.33
C VAL A 150 4.68 0.37 -4.53
N VAL A 151 4.82 -0.86 -5.02
CA VAL A 151 3.72 -1.80 -5.29
C VAL A 151 2.91 -2.15 -4.04
N GLU A 152 3.52 -2.10 -2.86
CA GLU A 152 2.91 -2.47 -1.58
C GLU A 152 2.14 -1.32 -0.91
N GLY A 153 2.41 -0.06 -1.31
CA GLY A 153 1.82 1.15 -0.72
C GLY A 153 0.63 1.69 -1.52
N PHE A 154 0.16 2.86 -1.11
CA PHE A 154 -1.02 3.51 -1.71
C PHE A 154 -0.67 4.79 -2.49
N GLY A 155 0.61 5.01 -2.80
CA GLY A 155 1.09 6.10 -3.66
C GLY A 155 1.64 7.32 -2.93
N GLU A 156 1.50 8.50 -3.56
CA GLU A 156 2.18 9.74 -3.15
C GLU A 156 1.35 10.65 -2.25
N ASP A 157 0.06 10.35 -2.05
CA ASP A 157 -0.86 11.22 -1.34
C ASP A 157 -1.14 10.76 0.09
N VAL A 158 -1.02 11.70 1.04
CA VAL A 158 -1.17 11.46 2.48
C VAL A 158 -2.59 11.06 2.85
N TYR A 159 -3.60 11.76 2.28
CA TYR A 159 -5.00 11.52 2.61
C TYR A 159 -5.50 10.19 2.02
N LEU A 160 -5.19 9.92 0.75
CA LEU A 160 -5.54 8.65 0.08
C LEU A 160 -4.88 7.47 0.80
N THR A 161 -3.57 7.54 1.08
CA THR A 161 -2.85 6.49 1.82
C THR A 161 -3.50 6.23 3.19
N GLY A 162 -3.86 7.29 3.91
CA GLY A 162 -4.52 7.17 5.21
C GLY A 162 -5.90 6.52 5.13
N GLU A 163 -6.75 6.88 4.14
CA GLU A 163 -8.08 6.29 3.96
C GLU A 163 -8.01 4.82 3.56
N MET A 164 -7.08 4.46 2.66
CA MET A 164 -6.89 3.08 2.24
C MET A 164 -6.33 2.22 3.38
N ALA A 165 -5.33 2.71 4.11
CA ALA A 165 -4.77 2.01 5.27
C ALA A 165 -5.82 1.78 6.37
N LYS A 166 -6.63 2.81 6.70
CA LYS A 166 -7.78 2.69 7.60
C LYS A 166 -8.75 1.59 7.15
N ALA A 167 -9.10 1.57 5.87
CA ALA A 167 -10.03 0.60 5.31
C ALA A 167 -9.49 -0.84 5.44
N PHE A 168 -8.20 -1.05 5.20
CA PHE A 168 -7.53 -2.34 5.40
C PHE A 168 -7.60 -2.80 6.85
N VAL A 169 -7.24 -1.94 7.81
CA VAL A 169 -7.30 -2.27 9.24
C VAL A 169 -8.73 -2.68 9.63
N LEU A 170 -9.73 -1.89 9.24
CA LEU A 170 -11.13 -2.19 9.53
C LEU A 170 -11.59 -3.50 8.88
N GLY A 171 -11.12 -3.80 7.67
CA GLY A 171 -11.40 -5.04 6.95
C GLY A 171 -10.81 -6.27 7.67
N TYR A 172 -9.53 -6.23 8.03
CA TYR A 172 -8.85 -7.32 8.75
C TYR A 172 -9.46 -7.57 10.13
N THR A 173 -9.72 -6.53 10.89
CA THR A 173 -10.26 -6.62 12.25
C THR A 173 -11.78 -6.76 12.31
N ASN A 174 -12.48 -6.78 11.15
CA ASN A 174 -13.94 -6.76 11.09
C ASN A 174 -14.55 -5.60 11.89
N ASN A 175 -14.06 -4.38 11.68
CA ASN A 175 -14.42 -3.18 12.43
C ASN A 175 -14.14 -3.31 13.96
N GLY A 176 -13.01 -3.93 14.33
CA GLY A 176 -12.62 -4.16 15.71
C GLY A 176 -13.38 -5.29 16.41
N LYS A 177 -14.15 -6.07 15.68
CA LYS A 177 -14.90 -7.23 16.20
C LYS A 177 -14.12 -8.51 15.95
N TYR A 178 -13.26 -8.87 16.90
CA TYR A 178 -12.48 -10.11 16.80
C TYR A 178 -13.36 -11.34 16.96
N GLY A 179 -12.97 -12.42 16.33
CA GLY A 179 -13.69 -13.69 16.28
C GLY A 179 -13.52 -14.36 14.91
N GLU A 180 -14.48 -15.20 14.53
CA GLU A 180 -14.40 -15.98 13.31
C GLU A 180 -14.18 -15.10 12.07
N GLY A 181 -13.16 -15.44 11.30
CA GLY A 181 -12.78 -14.77 10.07
C GLY A 181 -12.17 -13.38 10.24
N SER A 182 -11.69 -13.00 11.42
CA SER A 182 -10.96 -11.74 11.66
C SER A 182 -9.55 -12.01 12.16
N VAL A 183 -8.61 -11.12 11.84
CA VAL A 183 -7.21 -11.17 12.24
C VAL A 183 -6.75 -9.79 12.73
N ALA A 184 -5.69 -9.74 13.53
CA ALA A 184 -5.08 -8.50 13.95
C ALA A 184 -4.26 -7.89 12.80
N ALA A 185 -4.20 -6.56 12.74
CA ALA A 185 -3.44 -5.82 11.74
C ALA A 185 -2.13 -5.27 12.34
N CYS A 186 -1.04 -5.48 11.63
CA CYS A 186 0.26 -4.87 11.91
C CYS A 186 0.61 -3.89 10.81
N ILE A 187 0.53 -2.60 11.09
CA ILE A 187 0.88 -1.55 10.12
C ILE A 187 2.40 -1.44 9.98
N LYS A 188 2.87 -1.12 8.75
CA LYS A 188 4.29 -1.10 8.42
C LYS A 188 4.63 -0.03 7.37
N HIS A 189 5.87 0.43 7.25
CA HIS A 189 7.03 0.25 8.16
C HIS A 189 7.31 1.58 8.86
N PHE A 190 7.27 1.61 10.16
CA PHE A 190 7.31 2.84 10.97
C PHE A 190 8.75 3.30 11.25
N ALA A 191 9.27 4.42 10.61
CA ALA A 191 8.55 5.27 9.69
C ALA A 191 9.50 5.92 8.66
N GLY A 192 8.87 6.43 7.60
CA GLY A 192 9.60 7.22 6.59
C GLY A 192 10.26 6.39 5.49
N TYR A 193 10.09 5.08 5.47
CA TYR A 193 10.81 4.15 4.59
C TYR A 193 10.61 4.44 3.09
N GLY A 194 9.44 4.93 2.68
CA GLY A 194 9.17 5.34 1.29
C GLY A 194 9.98 6.55 0.80
N ALA A 195 10.75 7.20 1.68
CA ALA A 195 11.69 8.27 1.35
C ALA A 195 13.15 7.80 1.26
N SER A 196 13.39 6.49 1.11
CA SER A 196 14.74 5.93 0.98
C SER A 196 15.54 6.64 -0.12
N GLU A 197 16.78 7.00 0.18
CA GLU A 197 17.64 7.80 -0.68
C GLU A 197 17.83 7.14 -2.07
N GLY A 198 17.43 7.86 -3.11
CA GLY A 198 17.50 7.40 -4.50
C GLY A 198 16.59 6.21 -4.82
N GLY A 199 15.52 5.99 -4.06
CA GLY A 199 14.61 4.86 -4.22
C GLY A 199 15.26 3.50 -3.96
N ARG A 200 16.40 3.46 -3.26
CA ARG A 200 17.11 2.20 -2.95
C ARG A 200 16.53 1.59 -1.69
N ASP A 201 16.15 0.33 -1.78
CA ASP A 201 15.66 -0.41 -0.63
C ASP A 201 16.73 -0.53 0.46
N TYR A 202 16.34 -0.60 1.73
CA TYR A 202 17.22 -0.69 2.91
C TYR A 202 18.13 0.52 3.14
N ASN A 203 17.96 1.62 2.38
CA ASN A 203 18.82 2.79 2.48
C ASN A 203 18.33 3.76 3.55
N THR A 204 19.20 4.72 3.86
CA THR A 204 18.95 5.79 4.84
C THR A 204 17.82 6.72 4.38
N VAL A 205 17.20 7.37 5.35
CA VAL A 205 16.20 8.42 5.15
C VAL A 205 16.64 9.66 5.89
N ASP A 206 16.69 10.78 5.17
CA ASP A 206 16.93 12.11 5.72
C ASP A 206 15.70 13.00 5.46
N LEU A 207 14.91 13.22 6.49
CA LEU A 207 13.68 14.01 6.46
C LEU A 207 13.68 15.06 7.55
N SER A 208 13.27 16.27 7.20
CA SER A 208 12.97 17.25 8.24
C SER A 208 11.81 16.78 9.12
N ARG A 209 11.79 17.21 10.38
CA ARG A 209 10.68 16.93 11.30
C ARG A 209 9.34 17.38 10.72
N LEU A 210 9.33 18.54 10.06
CA LEU A 210 8.14 19.06 9.38
C LEU A 210 7.64 18.10 8.30
N SER A 211 8.52 17.62 7.39
CA SER A 211 8.14 16.66 6.35
C SER A 211 7.65 15.35 6.96
N LEU A 212 8.27 14.89 8.04
CA LEU A 212 7.88 13.67 8.73
C LEU A 212 6.44 13.77 9.26
N PHE A 213 6.10 14.83 10.00
CA PHE A 213 4.76 15.02 10.56
C PHE A 213 3.71 15.36 9.51
N ARG A 214 4.08 16.14 8.47
CA ARG A 214 3.13 16.53 7.42
C ARG A 214 2.81 15.38 6.47
N ASP A 215 3.83 14.60 6.05
CA ASP A 215 3.69 13.69 4.91
C ASP A 215 3.74 12.20 5.32
N TYR A 216 4.67 11.80 6.19
CA TYR A 216 4.98 10.38 6.39
C TYR A 216 4.31 9.74 7.61
N LEU A 217 3.95 10.48 8.63
CA LEU A 217 3.32 9.95 9.84
C LEU A 217 1.78 9.87 9.80
N PRO A 218 1.04 10.74 9.09
CA PRO A 218 -0.43 10.79 9.22
C PRO A 218 -1.15 9.49 8.84
N ALA A 219 -0.65 8.74 7.84
CA ALA A 219 -1.26 7.46 7.46
C ALA A 219 -1.18 6.42 8.58
N TYR A 220 -0.04 6.34 9.29
CA TYR A 220 0.12 5.46 10.46
C TYR A 220 -0.82 5.86 11.59
N LYS A 221 -0.92 7.17 11.89
CA LYS A 221 -1.85 7.66 12.92
C LYS A 221 -3.28 7.26 12.61
N LYS A 222 -3.70 7.43 11.36
CA LYS A 222 -5.05 7.09 10.91
C LYS A 222 -5.34 5.59 10.98
N ALA A 223 -4.37 4.75 10.65
CA ALA A 223 -4.47 3.30 10.75
C ALA A 223 -4.50 2.82 12.21
N LEU A 224 -3.72 3.45 13.11
CA LEU A 224 -3.77 3.21 14.55
C LEU A 224 -5.11 3.61 15.15
N ASP A 225 -5.65 4.77 14.77
CA ASP A 225 -6.98 5.22 15.20
C ASP A 225 -8.11 4.30 14.71
N ALA A 226 -7.88 3.58 13.60
CA ALA A 226 -8.78 2.54 13.13
C ALA A 226 -8.66 1.21 13.89
N GLY A 227 -7.70 1.09 14.82
CA GLY A 227 -7.54 -0.06 15.70
C GLY A 227 -6.50 -1.09 15.27
N ALA A 228 -5.45 -0.68 14.57
CA ALA A 228 -4.30 -1.56 14.33
C ALA A 228 -3.64 -1.96 15.67
N ASP A 229 -3.38 -3.26 15.84
CA ASP A 229 -2.88 -3.83 17.10
C ASP A 229 -1.35 -3.78 17.20
N LEU A 230 -0.66 -3.82 16.06
CA LEU A 230 0.80 -3.84 16.00
C LEU A 230 1.32 -2.76 15.03
N VAL A 231 2.57 -2.37 15.28
CA VAL A 231 3.36 -1.46 14.43
C VAL A 231 4.73 -2.09 14.19
N MET A 232 5.06 -2.34 12.92
CA MET A 232 6.38 -2.85 12.54
C MET A 232 7.33 -1.68 12.26
N THR A 233 8.54 -1.74 12.85
CA THR A 233 9.59 -0.74 12.59
C THR A 233 10.21 -0.92 11.21
N SER A 234 10.69 0.16 10.62
CA SER A 234 11.33 0.11 9.31
C SER A 234 12.84 -0.17 9.39
N PHE A 235 13.43 -0.55 8.25
CA PHE A 235 14.87 -0.84 8.12
C PHE A 235 15.76 0.39 8.09
N ASN A 236 15.23 1.54 7.66
CA ASN A 236 16.00 2.77 7.46
C ASN A 236 16.41 3.43 8.78
N THR A 237 17.39 4.33 8.67
CA THR A 237 17.65 5.31 9.71
C THR A 237 16.75 6.53 9.54
N LEU A 238 16.42 7.19 10.63
CA LEU A 238 15.80 8.51 10.67
C LEU A 238 16.57 9.39 11.66
N ASP A 239 16.98 10.59 11.25
CA ASP A 239 17.87 11.45 12.03
C ASP A 239 19.17 10.72 12.46
N GLY A 240 19.70 9.84 11.62
CA GLY A 240 20.89 9.02 11.88
C GLY A 240 20.70 7.85 12.86
N VAL A 241 19.48 7.59 13.33
CA VAL A 241 19.17 6.50 14.26
C VAL A 241 18.33 5.44 13.54
N PRO A 242 18.72 4.12 13.56
CA PRO A 242 17.90 3.06 13.02
C PRO A 242 16.50 3.06 13.64
N ALA A 243 15.46 2.98 12.81
CA ALA A 243 14.07 3.10 13.25
C ALA A 243 13.71 2.08 14.35
N THR A 244 14.27 0.88 14.29
CA THR A 244 14.10 -0.21 15.25
C THR A 244 14.53 0.18 16.68
N ILE A 245 15.50 1.09 16.82
CA ILE A 245 16.00 1.58 18.12
C ILE A 245 15.81 3.08 18.30
N ASN A 246 14.89 3.71 17.55
CA ASN A 246 14.68 5.16 17.57
C ASN A 246 13.68 5.57 18.65
N PRO A 247 14.13 6.16 19.79
CA PRO A 247 13.22 6.52 20.87
C PRO A 247 12.30 7.69 20.51
N PHE A 248 12.67 8.53 19.54
CA PHE A 248 11.76 9.57 19.05
C PHE A 248 10.54 8.95 18.38
N LEU A 249 10.72 7.96 17.49
CA LEU A 249 9.61 7.28 16.84
C LEU A 249 8.79 6.47 17.85
N LEU A 250 9.46 5.57 18.60
CA LEU A 250 8.77 4.55 19.39
C LEU A 250 8.23 5.05 20.74
N LYS A 251 8.84 6.10 21.33
CA LYS A 251 8.35 6.71 22.58
C LYS A 251 7.70 8.04 22.33
N THR A 252 8.44 9.04 21.83
CA THR A 252 7.91 10.41 21.74
C THR A 252 6.70 10.49 20.82
N VAL A 253 6.76 9.92 19.60
CA VAL A 253 5.65 9.96 18.66
C VAL A 253 4.57 8.95 19.06
N LEU A 254 4.92 7.66 19.11
CA LEU A 254 3.94 6.59 19.25
C LEU A 254 3.26 6.60 20.63
N ARG A 255 4.05 6.72 21.73
CA ARG A 255 3.51 6.63 23.11
C ARG A 255 3.10 8.00 23.66
N ASP A 256 4.00 9.00 23.60
CA ASP A 256 3.76 10.27 24.31
C ASP A 256 2.80 11.18 23.54
N LYS A 257 2.95 11.34 22.23
CA LYS A 257 2.05 12.18 21.43
C LYS A 257 0.76 11.46 21.05
N TRP A 258 0.84 10.24 20.50
CA TRP A 258 -0.33 9.52 20.00
C TRP A 258 -1.05 8.67 21.04
N LYS A 259 -0.45 8.46 22.22
CA LYS A 259 -1.01 7.63 23.31
C LYS A 259 -1.37 6.21 22.83
N SER A 260 -0.65 5.68 21.85
CA SER A 260 -0.89 4.36 21.28
C SER A 260 -0.29 3.28 22.19
N GLU A 261 -1.05 2.22 22.44
CA GLU A 261 -0.61 1.01 23.15
C GLU A 261 -0.31 -0.16 22.18
N ALA A 262 -0.32 0.09 20.86
CA ALA A 262 0.00 -0.94 19.86
C ALA A 262 1.36 -1.58 20.15
N ILE A 263 1.45 -2.90 19.93
CA ILE A 263 2.70 -3.66 20.11
C ILE A 263 3.66 -3.27 19.00
N THR A 264 4.90 -2.93 19.36
CA THR A 264 5.96 -2.68 18.37
C THR A 264 6.71 -3.97 18.07
N ILE A 265 6.90 -4.27 16.79
CA ILE A 265 7.66 -5.43 16.33
C ILE A 265 8.76 -4.96 15.36
N ALA A 266 9.96 -5.53 15.48
CA ALA A 266 11.01 -5.28 14.51
C ALA A 266 10.63 -5.87 13.15
N ASP A 267 11.15 -5.30 12.05
CA ASP A 267 11.18 -5.99 10.77
C ASP A 267 12.21 -7.12 10.78
N TYR A 268 12.26 -7.93 9.72
CA TYR A 268 13.06 -9.15 9.62
C TYR A 268 14.54 -8.90 9.97
N ASP A 269 15.01 -9.53 11.04
CA ASP A 269 16.39 -9.44 11.55
C ASP A 269 16.88 -7.99 11.84
N ALA A 270 15.96 -7.00 11.91
CA ALA A 270 16.31 -5.59 11.99
C ALA A 270 17.03 -5.20 13.28
N LEU A 271 16.85 -5.95 14.37
CA LEU A 271 17.56 -5.69 15.62
C LEU A 271 19.07 -6.06 15.52
N ASN A 272 19.44 -7.07 14.74
CA ASN A 272 20.83 -7.36 14.41
C ASN A 272 21.43 -6.31 13.47
N GLN A 273 20.64 -5.78 12.54
CA GLN A 273 21.08 -4.78 11.57
C GLN A 273 21.52 -3.47 12.22
N VAL A 274 21.11 -3.21 13.48
CA VAL A 274 21.61 -2.07 14.27
C VAL A 274 23.14 -2.07 14.40
N ILE A 275 23.75 -3.26 14.41
CA ILE A 275 25.21 -3.43 14.45
C ILE A 275 25.83 -3.03 13.11
N GLU A 276 25.24 -3.47 12.00
CA GLU A 276 25.68 -3.11 10.64
C GLU A 276 25.54 -1.60 10.36
N HIS A 277 24.53 -0.95 10.94
CA HIS A 277 24.38 0.50 10.91
C HIS A 277 25.48 1.23 11.73
N GLY A 278 26.30 0.50 12.50
CA GLY A 278 27.28 1.11 13.41
C GLY A 278 26.64 1.80 14.63
N ALA A 279 25.38 1.48 14.93
CA ALA A 279 24.63 2.06 16.05
C ALA A 279 24.68 1.19 17.32
N ALA A 280 25.29 0.01 17.28
CA ALA A 280 25.63 -0.82 18.43
C ALA A 280 26.92 -1.61 18.16
N PHE A 281 27.72 -1.87 19.20
CA PHE A 281 28.94 -2.67 19.09
C PHE A 281 28.68 -4.16 18.95
N ASN A 282 27.59 -4.64 19.54
CA ASN A 282 27.24 -6.06 19.58
C ASN A 282 25.76 -6.26 19.89
N GLN A 283 25.30 -7.51 19.87
CA GLN A 283 23.91 -7.87 20.14
C GLN A 283 23.43 -7.47 21.54
N LYS A 284 24.30 -7.53 22.58
CA LYS A 284 23.93 -7.11 23.93
C LYS A 284 23.58 -5.63 23.98
N GLU A 285 24.35 -4.78 23.31
CA GLU A 285 24.05 -3.34 23.21
C GLU A 285 22.82 -3.09 22.35
N ALA A 286 22.62 -3.85 21.25
CA ALA A 286 21.42 -3.79 20.43
C ALA A 286 20.17 -4.15 21.25
N ALA A 287 20.21 -5.20 22.07
CA ALA A 287 19.12 -5.57 22.99
C ALA A 287 18.79 -4.41 23.95
N LEU A 288 19.80 -3.83 24.59
CA LEU A 288 19.61 -2.72 25.51
C LEU A 288 18.97 -1.52 24.82
N LYS A 289 19.47 -1.13 23.64
CA LYS A 289 18.94 -0.01 22.86
C LYS A 289 17.53 -0.27 22.38
N GLY A 290 17.21 -1.48 21.93
CA GLY A 290 15.85 -1.89 21.52
C GLY A 290 14.84 -1.72 22.64
N ILE A 291 15.10 -2.31 23.82
CA ILE A 291 14.22 -2.16 25.01
C ILE A 291 14.10 -0.70 25.43
N LYS A 292 15.22 0.04 25.49
CA LYS A 292 15.20 1.46 25.89
C LYS A 292 14.51 2.35 24.85
N ALA A 293 14.48 1.97 23.59
CA ALA A 293 13.71 2.67 22.57
C ALA A 293 12.22 2.35 22.60
N GLY A 294 11.81 1.20 23.14
CA GLY A 294 10.41 0.78 23.23
C GLY A 294 10.01 -0.27 22.18
N LEU A 295 10.95 -1.06 21.70
CA LEU A 295 10.69 -2.23 20.84
C LEU A 295 10.20 -3.40 21.70
N ASP A 296 9.01 -3.92 21.39
CA ASP A 296 8.36 -4.97 22.17
C ASP A 296 8.73 -6.39 21.69
N ILE A 297 8.81 -6.63 20.37
CA ILE A 297 9.09 -7.97 19.79
C ILE A 297 10.22 -7.86 18.77
N GLU A 298 11.20 -8.76 18.86
CA GLU A 298 12.19 -9.00 17.80
C GLU A 298 11.67 -10.03 16.80
N MET A 299 12.01 -9.87 15.50
CA MET A 299 11.61 -10.79 14.44
C MET A 299 12.82 -11.48 13.84
N SER A 300 12.79 -12.81 13.80
CA SER A 300 13.83 -13.66 13.17
C SER A 300 15.25 -13.33 13.66
N SER A 301 15.38 -12.98 14.92
CA SER A 301 16.64 -12.79 15.64
C SER A 301 16.54 -13.43 17.02
N SER A 302 17.69 -13.55 17.72
CA SER A 302 17.80 -14.14 19.06
C SER A 302 18.40 -13.16 20.08
N VAL A 303 18.39 -11.89 19.74
CA VAL A 303 19.07 -10.85 20.51
C VAL A 303 18.45 -10.69 21.90
N TYR A 304 17.12 -10.67 22.00
CA TYR A 304 16.43 -10.61 23.28
C TYR A 304 16.58 -11.88 24.08
N MET A 305 16.37 -13.05 23.46
CA MET A 305 16.51 -14.34 24.13
C MET A 305 17.89 -14.54 24.76
N ASN A 306 18.95 -14.10 24.09
CA ASN A 306 20.32 -14.35 24.54
C ASN A 306 20.84 -13.32 25.55
N TYR A 307 20.32 -12.07 25.53
CA TYR A 307 20.97 -11.00 26.29
C TYR A 307 20.10 -10.31 27.34
N LEU A 308 18.75 -10.37 27.30
CA LEU A 308 17.91 -9.63 28.24
C LEU A 308 18.04 -10.12 29.68
N GLU A 309 18.17 -11.43 29.95
CA GLU A 309 18.37 -11.95 31.29
C GLU A 309 19.68 -11.39 31.90
N GLY A 310 20.76 -11.36 31.14
CA GLY A 310 22.03 -10.75 31.55
C GLY A 310 21.91 -9.26 31.86
N LEU A 311 21.20 -8.50 31.00
CA LEU A 311 20.96 -7.06 31.19
C LEU A 311 20.12 -6.79 32.44
N ILE A 312 19.20 -7.68 32.80
CA ILE A 312 18.40 -7.58 34.03
C ILE A 312 19.28 -7.86 35.25
N ASN A 313 20.14 -8.90 35.23
CA ASN A 313 21.06 -9.21 36.29
C ASN A 313 22.05 -8.05 36.54
N GLU A 314 22.44 -7.33 35.48
CA GLU A 314 23.29 -6.14 35.55
C GLU A 314 22.51 -4.87 35.95
N LYS A 315 21.20 -4.97 36.16
CA LYS A 315 20.31 -3.85 36.53
C LYS A 315 20.21 -2.73 35.47
N LEU A 316 20.53 -3.01 34.23
CA LEU A 316 20.39 -2.10 33.09
C LEU A 316 18.96 -2.09 32.53
N VAL A 317 18.24 -3.19 32.70
CA VAL A 317 16.82 -3.38 32.42
C VAL A 317 16.14 -3.93 33.69
N SER A 318 14.91 -3.56 33.95
CA SER A 318 14.15 -4.11 35.05
C SER A 318 13.15 -5.16 34.56
N GLU A 319 12.89 -6.20 35.39
CA GLU A 319 11.85 -7.18 35.07
C GLU A 319 10.47 -6.51 34.88
N LYS A 320 10.18 -5.40 35.56
CA LYS A 320 8.95 -4.63 35.37
C LYS A 320 8.81 -4.04 33.96
N GLU A 321 9.93 -3.71 33.29
CA GLU A 321 9.90 -3.27 31.88
C GLU A 321 9.49 -4.45 30.99
N ILE A 322 10.02 -5.65 31.24
CA ILE A 322 9.64 -6.88 30.55
C ILE A 322 8.16 -7.22 30.80
N ASP A 323 7.71 -7.19 32.06
CA ASP A 323 6.31 -7.46 32.43
C ASP A 323 5.32 -6.58 31.68
N LYS A 324 5.62 -5.30 31.50
CA LYS A 324 4.76 -4.36 30.74
C LYS A 324 4.63 -4.75 29.27
N ILE A 325 5.74 -5.19 28.66
CA ILE A 325 5.76 -5.62 27.26
C ILE A 325 4.98 -6.92 27.10
N VAL A 326 5.32 -7.91 27.92
CA VAL A 326 4.68 -9.24 27.86
C VAL A 326 3.19 -9.15 28.16
N LEU A 327 2.76 -8.27 29.08
CA LEU A 327 1.34 -8.03 29.33
C LEU A 327 0.59 -7.60 28.08
N LYS A 328 1.16 -6.72 27.24
CA LYS A 328 0.54 -6.33 25.95
C LYS A 328 0.40 -7.53 25.01
N ILE A 329 1.46 -8.33 24.89
CA ILE A 329 1.50 -9.52 24.02
C ILE A 329 0.47 -10.55 24.47
N ILE A 330 0.42 -10.89 25.77
CA ILE A 330 -0.55 -11.83 26.32
C ILE A 330 -1.98 -11.28 26.18
N THR A 331 -2.17 -9.97 26.39
CA THR A 331 -3.49 -9.33 26.20
C THR A 331 -3.98 -9.49 24.76
N LEU A 332 -3.10 -9.32 23.77
CA LEU A 332 -3.44 -9.58 22.37
C LEU A 332 -3.82 -11.05 22.14
N LYS A 333 -3.06 -12.00 22.69
CA LYS A 333 -3.37 -13.44 22.61
C LYS A 333 -4.73 -13.77 23.24
N VAL A 334 -5.08 -13.17 24.37
CA VAL A 334 -6.40 -13.30 25.02
C VAL A 334 -7.49 -12.70 24.12
N LYS A 335 -7.25 -11.50 23.58
CA LYS A 335 -8.18 -10.79 22.68
C LYS A 335 -8.51 -11.61 21.42
N LEU A 336 -7.54 -12.35 20.88
CA LEU A 336 -7.68 -13.21 19.71
C LEU A 336 -8.27 -14.60 20.05
N GLY A 337 -8.53 -14.90 21.33
CA GLY A 337 -9.17 -16.14 21.78
C GLY A 337 -8.29 -17.39 21.71
N ILE A 338 -6.98 -17.26 21.49
CA ILE A 338 -6.09 -18.41 21.31
C ILE A 338 -5.80 -19.17 22.62
N PHE A 339 -6.09 -18.58 23.78
CA PHE A 339 -6.07 -19.31 25.06
C PHE A 339 -7.30 -20.20 25.25
N ASP A 340 -8.43 -19.83 24.65
CA ASP A 340 -9.65 -20.63 24.71
C ASP A 340 -9.61 -21.78 23.69
N ASN A 341 -8.98 -21.53 22.54
CA ASN A 341 -8.68 -22.53 21.52
C ASN A 341 -7.31 -22.23 20.86
N PRO A 342 -6.25 -22.95 21.20
CA PRO A 342 -4.91 -22.77 20.61
C PRO A 342 -4.85 -22.98 19.08
N TYR A 343 -5.83 -23.67 18.52
CA TYR A 343 -5.96 -23.96 17.09
C TYR A 343 -7.01 -23.04 16.43
N SER A 344 -7.31 -21.92 17.06
CA SER A 344 -8.36 -20.99 16.60
C SER A 344 -8.16 -20.63 15.12
N GLY A 345 -9.22 -20.79 14.35
CA GLY A 345 -9.25 -20.52 12.91
C GLY A 345 -8.81 -21.68 12.03
N ALA A 346 -7.82 -22.48 12.42
CA ALA A 346 -7.29 -23.55 11.58
C ALA A 346 -8.36 -24.60 11.22
N ASP A 347 -8.86 -24.56 9.98
CA ASP A 347 -9.94 -25.42 9.49
C ASP A 347 -9.75 -25.75 8.01
N ILE A 348 -9.24 -26.95 7.73
CA ILE A 348 -8.98 -27.46 6.37
C ILE A 348 -10.25 -27.47 5.49
N LYS A 349 -11.41 -27.75 6.08
CA LYS A 349 -12.66 -27.82 5.34
C LYS A 349 -13.14 -26.43 4.95
N LYS A 350 -13.19 -25.50 5.90
CA LYS A 350 -13.56 -24.09 5.64
C LYS A 350 -12.57 -23.42 4.68
N GLU A 351 -11.27 -23.70 4.81
CA GLU A 351 -10.27 -23.19 3.88
C GLU A 351 -10.62 -23.56 2.45
N LYS A 352 -10.92 -24.86 2.18
CA LYS A 352 -11.31 -25.33 0.85
C LYS A 352 -12.63 -24.76 0.33
N GLU A 353 -13.57 -24.44 1.21
CA GLU A 353 -14.87 -23.85 0.85
C GLU A 353 -14.75 -22.35 0.49
N LEU A 354 -13.88 -21.62 1.16
CA LEU A 354 -13.77 -20.17 1.01
C LEU A 354 -12.82 -19.75 -0.13
N ILE A 355 -11.67 -20.44 -0.25
CA ILE A 355 -10.66 -20.08 -1.23
C ILE A 355 -11.22 -20.22 -2.65
N HIS A 356 -11.01 -19.16 -3.44
CA HIS A 356 -11.50 -19.05 -4.82
C HIS A 356 -13.01 -19.32 -4.96
N SER A 357 -13.78 -19.12 -3.88
CA SER A 357 -15.24 -19.19 -4.00
C SER A 357 -15.72 -18.16 -5.03
N LYS A 358 -16.86 -18.44 -5.66
CA LYS A 358 -17.45 -17.52 -6.65
C LYS A 358 -17.60 -16.10 -6.11
N GLN A 359 -17.99 -15.96 -4.83
CA GLN A 359 -18.12 -14.66 -4.16
C GLN A 359 -16.77 -13.95 -4.04
N HIS A 360 -15.70 -14.66 -3.62
CA HIS A 360 -14.37 -14.06 -3.46
C HIS A 360 -13.78 -13.64 -4.80
N LEU A 361 -13.91 -14.48 -5.84
CA LEU A 361 -13.45 -14.16 -7.20
C LEU A 361 -14.21 -12.97 -7.81
N GLU A 362 -15.53 -12.86 -7.56
CA GLU A 362 -16.32 -11.72 -8.01
C GLU A 362 -15.90 -10.42 -7.33
N LEU A 363 -15.61 -10.44 -6.03
CA LEU A 363 -15.07 -9.30 -5.32
C LEU A 363 -13.68 -8.90 -5.82
N ALA A 364 -12.82 -9.90 -6.13
CA ALA A 364 -11.50 -9.65 -6.74
C ALA A 364 -11.64 -9.03 -8.15
N LYS A 365 -12.60 -9.52 -8.96
CA LYS A 365 -12.91 -8.95 -10.27
C LYS A 365 -13.38 -7.50 -10.17
N ASN A 366 -14.29 -7.20 -9.26
CA ASN A 366 -14.78 -5.85 -9.05
C ASN A 366 -13.65 -4.90 -8.60
N ALA A 367 -12.77 -5.37 -7.73
CA ALA A 367 -11.58 -4.61 -7.34
C ALA A 367 -10.67 -4.34 -8.55
N ALA A 368 -10.43 -5.33 -9.41
CA ALA A 368 -9.63 -5.18 -10.63
C ALA A 368 -10.25 -4.18 -11.63
N LEU A 369 -11.56 -4.23 -11.82
CA LEU A 369 -12.30 -3.28 -12.67
C LEU A 369 -12.14 -1.83 -12.19
N GLU A 370 -12.26 -1.60 -10.88
CA GLU A 370 -12.14 -0.26 -10.30
C GLU A 370 -10.70 0.24 -10.23
N SER A 371 -9.71 -0.65 -10.27
CA SER A 371 -8.28 -0.34 -10.14
C SER A 371 -7.58 -0.06 -11.47
N THR A 372 -8.15 -0.49 -12.60
CA THR A 372 -7.56 -0.27 -13.92
C THR A 372 -7.76 1.18 -14.37
N VAL A 373 -6.69 1.83 -14.82
CA VAL A 373 -6.72 3.25 -15.24
C VAL A 373 -6.58 3.38 -16.75
N LEU A 374 -7.58 4.00 -17.39
CA LEU A 374 -7.50 4.37 -18.81
C LEU A 374 -6.67 5.66 -18.94
N LEU A 375 -5.51 5.58 -19.58
CA LEU A 375 -4.59 6.71 -19.74
C LEU A 375 -4.79 7.46 -21.06
N GLU A 376 -5.00 6.74 -22.17
CA GLU A 376 -5.23 7.32 -23.49
C GLU A 376 -6.36 6.58 -24.20
N ASN A 377 -7.21 7.30 -24.96
CA ASN A 377 -8.20 6.72 -25.85
C ASN A 377 -8.65 7.71 -26.92
N ASN A 378 -8.29 7.47 -28.16
CA ASN A 378 -8.73 8.27 -29.31
C ASN A 378 -10.05 7.76 -29.94
N GLY A 379 -10.81 6.94 -29.20
CA GLY A 379 -12.09 6.38 -29.63
C GLY A 379 -12.01 4.96 -30.18
N VAL A 380 -10.87 4.25 -30.02
CA VAL A 380 -10.76 2.83 -30.34
C VAL A 380 -11.44 1.96 -29.30
N LEU A 381 -11.44 2.36 -28.04
CA LEU A 381 -12.17 1.71 -26.95
C LEU A 381 -13.50 2.40 -26.67
N PRO A 382 -14.57 1.65 -26.32
CA PRO A 382 -14.64 0.20 -26.20
C PRO A 382 -14.63 -0.52 -27.56
N LEU A 383 -14.11 -1.75 -27.58
CA LEU A 383 -14.05 -2.59 -28.75
C LEU A 383 -15.45 -3.10 -29.15
N LYS A 384 -15.64 -3.31 -30.46
CA LYS A 384 -16.87 -3.96 -30.98
C LYS A 384 -16.85 -5.47 -30.73
N PRO A 385 -18.01 -6.11 -30.53
CA PRO A 385 -18.07 -7.55 -30.23
C PRO A 385 -17.33 -8.48 -31.23
N ASN A 386 -17.36 -8.16 -32.52
CA ASN A 386 -16.80 -9.01 -33.59
C ASN A 386 -15.44 -8.49 -34.10
N VAL A 387 -14.72 -7.71 -33.31
CA VAL A 387 -13.40 -7.17 -33.66
C VAL A 387 -12.38 -8.30 -33.80
N LYS A 388 -11.52 -8.22 -34.84
CA LYS A 388 -10.40 -9.15 -35.03
C LYS A 388 -9.17 -8.60 -34.29
N ILE A 389 -8.68 -9.36 -33.33
CA ILE A 389 -7.59 -8.96 -32.43
C ILE A 389 -6.32 -9.74 -32.77
N ALA A 390 -5.21 -9.02 -32.99
CA ALA A 390 -3.87 -9.56 -32.83
C ALA A 390 -3.40 -9.23 -31.40
N LEU A 391 -3.08 -10.23 -30.59
CA LEU A 391 -2.62 -10.08 -29.20
C LEU A 391 -1.14 -10.42 -29.11
N VAL A 392 -0.30 -9.45 -28.72
CA VAL A 392 1.16 -9.61 -28.68
C VAL A 392 1.75 -9.11 -27.37
N GLY A 393 2.98 -9.56 -27.06
CA GLY A 393 3.73 -9.13 -25.88
C GLY A 393 3.74 -10.14 -24.75
N PRO A 394 4.62 -9.93 -23.75
CA PRO A 394 4.90 -10.93 -22.70
C PRO A 394 3.66 -11.33 -21.89
N TYR A 395 2.70 -10.43 -21.72
CA TYR A 395 1.45 -10.70 -20.98
C TYR A 395 0.31 -11.26 -21.84
N ALA A 396 0.52 -11.48 -23.15
CA ALA A 396 -0.50 -12.05 -24.03
C ALA A 396 -0.99 -13.44 -23.56
N THR A 397 -0.08 -14.27 -23.09
CA THR A 397 -0.37 -15.66 -22.63
C THR A 397 -0.01 -15.86 -21.15
N SER A 398 0.61 -14.86 -20.49
CA SER A 398 1.04 -14.96 -19.11
C SER A 398 -0.14 -14.98 -18.16
N LYS A 399 -0.02 -15.81 -17.13
CA LYS A 399 -0.91 -15.84 -15.95
C LYS A 399 -0.28 -15.18 -14.72
N ALA A 400 0.95 -14.66 -14.85
CA ALA A 400 1.72 -14.04 -13.78
C ALA A 400 1.24 -12.60 -13.48
N VAL A 401 -0.05 -12.42 -13.30
CA VAL A 401 -0.73 -11.13 -13.08
C VAL A 401 -1.14 -10.90 -11.62
N ILE A 402 -0.74 -11.82 -10.73
CA ILE A 402 -1.07 -11.71 -9.30
C ILE A 402 -0.09 -10.80 -8.53
N GLY A 403 1.06 -10.47 -9.12
CA GLY A 403 2.04 -9.54 -8.54
C GLY A 403 2.92 -10.13 -7.42
N PRO A 404 3.89 -9.34 -6.92
CA PRO A 404 4.72 -9.73 -5.78
C PRO A 404 3.89 -9.80 -4.48
N TRP A 405 4.46 -10.42 -3.44
CA TRP A 405 3.81 -10.61 -2.14
C TRP A 405 2.51 -11.43 -2.16
N SER A 406 2.31 -12.23 -3.17
CA SER A 406 1.20 -13.19 -3.28
C SER A 406 1.61 -14.60 -2.84
N TRP A 407 2.27 -14.73 -1.71
CA TRP A 407 2.97 -15.91 -1.20
C TRP A 407 2.16 -17.22 -1.25
N HIS A 408 0.87 -17.15 -0.95
CA HIS A 408 -0.02 -18.31 -0.92
C HIS A 408 -0.86 -18.43 -2.20
N GLY A 409 -0.80 -17.41 -3.08
CA GLY A 409 -1.48 -17.38 -4.35
C GLY A 409 -0.82 -18.26 -5.41
N ARG A 410 -1.60 -18.68 -6.39
CA ARG A 410 -1.14 -19.49 -7.52
C ARG A 410 -1.57 -18.83 -8.82
N SER A 411 -0.62 -18.44 -9.64
CA SER A 411 -0.90 -17.79 -10.93
C SER A 411 -1.41 -18.78 -12.00
N ASP A 412 -0.95 -20.04 -11.95
CA ASP A 412 -1.22 -21.06 -12.96
C ASP A 412 -2.70 -21.46 -13.07
N ILE A 413 -3.52 -21.20 -12.05
CA ILE A 413 -4.94 -21.54 -12.00
C ILE A 413 -5.86 -20.47 -12.61
N HIS A 414 -5.33 -19.27 -12.92
CA HIS A 414 -6.11 -18.16 -13.45
C HIS A 414 -6.11 -18.12 -14.98
N SER A 415 -7.03 -17.36 -15.59
CA SER A 415 -7.07 -17.15 -17.03
C SER A 415 -6.00 -16.16 -17.49
N SER A 416 -5.45 -16.39 -18.68
CA SER A 416 -4.65 -15.41 -19.40
C SER A 416 -5.53 -14.52 -20.30
N LEU A 417 -4.97 -13.44 -20.86
CA LEU A 417 -5.66 -12.62 -21.86
C LEU A 417 -6.04 -13.45 -23.09
N LYS A 418 -5.15 -14.37 -23.53
CA LYS A 418 -5.46 -15.32 -24.59
C LYS A 418 -6.73 -16.12 -24.32
N ASP A 419 -6.88 -16.61 -23.09
CA ASP A 419 -8.02 -17.47 -22.72
C ASP A 419 -9.34 -16.69 -22.78
N VAL A 420 -9.38 -15.48 -22.23
CA VAL A 420 -10.60 -14.67 -22.15
C VAL A 420 -10.99 -13.99 -23.46
N LEU A 421 -10.03 -13.74 -24.38
CA LEU A 421 -10.24 -13.08 -25.67
C LEU A 421 -10.36 -14.07 -26.83
N ALA A 422 -10.34 -15.38 -26.58
CA ALA A 422 -10.22 -16.46 -27.60
C ALA A 422 -11.12 -16.29 -28.83
N ASP A 423 -12.38 -15.90 -28.64
CA ASP A 423 -13.37 -15.74 -29.72
C ASP A 423 -13.05 -14.62 -30.71
N ASN A 424 -12.20 -13.67 -30.34
CA ASN A 424 -11.84 -12.50 -31.15
C ASN A 424 -10.42 -12.60 -31.73
N LEU A 425 -9.61 -13.57 -31.29
CA LEU A 425 -8.20 -13.63 -31.65
C LEU A 425 -7.99 -14.17 -33.07
N VAL A 426 -7.25 -13.45 -33.89
CA VAL A 426 -6.74 -13.90 -35.18
C VAL A 426 -5.25 -14.24 -35.13
N PHE A 427 -4.53 -13.71 -34.12
CA PHE A 427 -3.13 -13.97 -33.87
C PHE A 427 -2.79 -13.80 -32.40
N VAL A 428 -1.87 -14.62 -31.88
CA VAL A 428 -1.36 -14.51 -30.49
C VAL A 428 0.13 -14.81 -30.46
N SER A 429 0.89 -13.95 -29.80
CA SER A 429 2.31 -14.18 -29.53
C SER A 429 2.74 -13.56 -28.22
N ASN A 430 3.59 -14.25 -27.45
CA ASN A 430 4.23 -13.68 -26.26
C ASN A 430 5.61 -13.04 -26.56
N ARG A 431 6.03 -13.02 -27.81
CA ARG A 431 7.26 -12.37 -28.29
C ARG A 431 7.08 -10.84 -28.27
N TYR A 432 8.18 -10.14 -28.06
CA TYR A 432 8.21 -8.67 -27.98
C TYR A 432 9.46 -8.08 -28.67
N LYS A 433 9.98 -8.80 -29.70
CA LYS A 433 11.02 -8.33 -30.61
C LYS A 433 10.57 -8.60 -32.04
N ILE A 434 10.64 -7.60 -32.89
CA ILE A 434 10.08 -7.66 -34.25
C ILE A 434 10.78 -8.67 -35.11
N ASP A 435 12.10 -8.87 -34.94
CA ASP A 435 12.92 -9.81 -35.69
C ASP A 435 12.60 -11.29 -35.38
N GLU A 436 11.84 -11.55 -34.35
CA GLU A 436 11.31 -12.88 -34.02
C GLU A 436 10.03 -13.23 -34.81
N TYR A 437 9.44 -12.27 -35.55
CA TYR A 437 8.20 -12.45 -36.30
C TYR A 437 8.51 -12.73 -37.78
N THR A 438 7.78 -13.71 -38.38
CA THR A 438 7.81 -13.92 -39.81
C THR A 438 7.00 -12.84 -40.53
N LYS A 439 7.25 -12.69 -41.84
CA LYS A 439 6.48 -11.76 -42.66
C LYS A 439 4.98 -12.08 -42.66
N GLU A 440 4.62 -13.36 -42.72
CA GLU A 440 3.24 -13.84 -42.69
C GLU A 440 2.55 -13.46 -41.38
N GLU A 441 3.25 -13.56 -40.23
CA GLU A 441 2.75 -13.14 -38.95
C GLU A 441 2.51 -11.63 -38.88
N LEU A 442 3.45 -10.84 -39.41
CA LEU A 442 3.29 -9.37 -39.50
C LEU A 442 2.14 -8.99 -40.45
N ASP A 443 1.92 -9.72 -41.52
CA ASP A 443 0.79 -9.51 -42.44
C ASP A 443 -0.54 -9.81 -41.71
N ILE A 444 -0.61 -10.82 -40.83
CA ILE A 444 -1.79 -11.09 -39.99
C ILE A 444 -2.03 -9.94 -39.03
N ILE A 445 -1.01 -9.44 -38.34
CA ILE A 445 -1.11 -8.29 -37.43
C ILE A 445 -1.64 -7.07 -38.18
N ASN A 446 -1.10 -6.77 -39.38
CA ASN A 446 -1.57 -5.67 -40.22
C ASN A 446 -3.03 -5.85 -40.69
N SER A 447 -3.48 -7.07 -40.91
CA SER A 447 -4.85 -7.38 -41.36
C SER A 447 -5.88 -7.25 -40.22
N ALA A 448 -5.46 -7.44 -38.96
CA ALA A 448 -6.33 -7.33 -37.77
C ALA A 448 -6.98 -5.95 -37.66
N ASP A 449 -8.12 -5.86 -37.00
CA ASP A 449 -8.79 -4.56 -36.74
C ASP A 449 -8.06 -3.77 -35.65
N VAL A 450 -7.48 -4.47 -34.69
CA VAL A 450 -6.71 -3.92 -33.58
C VAL A 450 -5.58 -4.86 -33.16
N CYS A 451 -4.42 -4.30 -32.84
CA CYS A 451 -3.33 -4.99 -32.17
C CYS A 451 -3.34 -4.59 -30.68
N ILE A 452 -3.58 -5.56 -29.81
CA ILE A 452 -3.46 -5.39 -28.36
C ILE A 452 -2.05 -5.80 -27.96
N MET A 453 -1.28 -4.87 -27.42
CA MET A 453 0.07 -5.06 -26.92
C MET A 453 0.04 -5.15 -25.40
N ALA A 454 0.21 -6.36 -24.87
CA ALA A 454 0.21 -6.64 -23.43
C ALA A 454 1.66 -6.61 -22.91
N LEU A 455 2.10 -5.43 -22.48
CA LEU A 455 3.47 -5.08 -22.15
C LEU A 455 3.64 -4.79 -20.65
N GLY A 456 4.87 -4.68 -20.17
CA GLY A 456 5.13 -4.29 -18.79
C GLY A 456 6.36 -4.94 -18.17
N GLU A 457 6.54 -4.73 -16.88
CA GLU A 457 7.57 -5.39 -16.07
C GLU A 457 7.05 -6.69 -15.45
N ASP A 458 7.93 -7.68 -15.33
CA ASP A 458 7.63 -8.91 -14.59
C ASP A 458 7.48 -8.62 -13.09
N ALA A 459 6.68 -9.42 -12.39
CA ALA A 459 6.46 -9.28 -10.96
C ALA A 459 7.76 -9.37 -10.14
N SER A 460 8.79 -10.09 -10.64
CA SER A 460 10.12 -10.15 -10.03
C SER A 460 10.93 -8.86 -10.13
N LEU A 461 10.46 -7.86 -10.85
CA LEU A 461 11.09 -6.53 -10.92
C LEU A 461 10.46 -5.52 -9.96
N SER A 462 9.45 -5.93 -9.19
CA SER A 462 8.74 -5.11 -8.18
C SER A 462 8.72 -5.81 -6.83
N GLY A 463 8.56 -5.03 -5.76
CA GLY A 463 8.54 -5.51 -4.38
C GLY A 463 9.85 -5.25 -3.65
N GLU A 464 10.00 -5.88 -2.51
CA GLU A 464 11.18 -5.75 -1.66
C GLU A 464 12.46 -6.20 -2.37
N ALA A 465 13.54 -5.46 -2.16
CA ALA A 465 14.85 -5.65 -2.79
C ALA A 465 14.89 -5.48 -4.33
N HIS A 466 13.81 -4.95 -4.95
CA HIS A 466 13.70 -4.79 -6.40
C HIS A 466 13.66 -3.31 -6.83
N SER A 467 14.55 -2.48 -6.26
CA SER A 467 14.75 -1.09 -6.69
C SER A 467 15.36 -1.05 -8.10
N ARG A 468 14.84 -0.17 -8.96
CA ARG A 468 15.31 0.01 -10.33
C ARG A 468 15.73 1.45 -10.56
N SER A 469 16.96 1.69 -11.02
CA SER A 469 17.44 3.02 -11.40
C SER A 469 16.81 3.51 -12.70
N ASP A 470 16.52 2.58 -13.60
CA ASP A 470 15.81 2.80 -14.87
C ASP A 470 14.43 2.14 -14.80
N ILE A 471 13.39 2.94 -15.03
CA ILE A 471 11.99 2.52 -14.96
C ILE A 471 11.30 2.56 -16.33
N HIS A 472 12.05 2.44 -17.43
CA HIS A 472 11.50 2.06 -18.73
C HIS A 472 10.93 0.63 -18.68
N LEU A 473 10.05 0.31 -19.60
CA LEU A 473 9.64 -1.08 -19.80
C LEU A 473 10.88 -1.92 -20.13
N PRO A 474 11.03 -3.11 -19.51
CA PRO A 474 12.23 -3.92 -19.70
C PRO A 474 12.34 -4.45 -21.15
N ASP A 475 13.57 -4.89 -21.52
CA ASP A 475 13.85 -5.64 -22.74
C ASP A 475 13.46 -4.93 -24.05
N ASN A 476 13.60 -3.60 -24.10
CA ASN A 476 13.30 -2.77 -25.27
C ASN A 476 11.84 -2.88 -25.79
N GLN A 477 10.89 -3.07 -24.90
CA GLN A 477 9.47 -3.10 -25.26
C GLN A 477 9.00 -1.78 -25.88
N ASP A 478 9.68 -0.67 -25.60
CA ASP A 478 9.45 0.64 -26.22
C ASP A 478 9.70 0.61 -27.75
N ASP A 479 10.79 -0.02 -28.17
CA ASP A 479 11.10 -0.16 -29.60
C ASP A 479 10.15 -1.12 -30.29
N PHE A 480 9.81 -2.23 -29.65
CA PHE A 480 8.78 -3.15 -30.14
C PHE A 480 7.43 -2.45 -30.35
N PHE A 481 7.04 -1.56 -29.45
CA PHE A 481 5.83 -0.75 -29.62
C PHE A 481 5.92 0.13 -30.87
N LYS A 482 7.03 0.86 -31.07
CA LYS A 482 7.22 1.73 -32.23
C LYS A 482 7.12 0.96 -33.56
N GLU A 483 7.72 -0.22 -33.63
CA GLU A 483 7.71 -1.08 -34.81
C GLU A 483 6.31 -1.65 -35.09
N ILE A 484 5.61 -2.18 -34.10
CA ILE A 484 4.24 -2.68 -34.27
C ILE A 484 3.26 -1.53 -34.59
N LYS A 485 3.46 -0.33 -34.04
CA LYS A 485 2.63 0.84 -34.34
C LYS A 485 2.64 1.24 -35.80
N ILE A 486 3.76 1.00 -36.52
CA ILE A 486 3.88 1.26 -37.97
C ILE A 486 3.07 0.23 -38.76
N ILE A 487 2.96 -1.00 -38.28
CA ILE A 487 2.36 -2.14 -38.98
C ILE A 487 0.84 -2.22 -38.70
N ALA A 488 0.44 -2.09 -37.45
CA ALA A 488 -0.94 -2.27 -37.00
C ALA A 488 -1.85 -1.10 -37.39
N LYS A 489 -3.10 -1.39 -37.80
CA LYS A 489 -4.12 -0.36 -38.09
C LYS A 489 -4.46 0.49 -36.88
N LYS A 490 -4.62 -0.17 -35.73
CA LYS A 490 -4.91 0.42 -34.43
C LYS A 490 -4.15 -0.32 -33.35
N THR A 491 -3.65 0.39 -32.34
CA THR A 491 -2.92 -0.16 -31.22
C THR A 491 -3.60 0.14 -29.88
N VAL A 492 -3.76 -0.88 -29.06
CA VAL A 492 -4.16 -0.76 -27.66
C VAL A 492 -3.06 -1.31 -26.78
N VAL A 493 -2.50 -0.50 -25.89
CA VAL A 493 -1.42 -0.91 -25.00
C VAL A 493 -1.98 -1.19 -23.61
N LEU A 494 -1.76 -2.39 -23.10
CA LEU A 494 -2.06 -2.80 -21.72
C LEU A 494 -0.73 -2.85 -20.97
N VAL A 495 -0.55 -1.98 -19.98
CA VAL A 495 0.69 -1.86 -19.21
C VAL A 495 0.54 -2.59 -17.88
N PHE A 496 1.40 -3.60 -17.65
CA PHE A 496 1.48 -4.33 -16.38
C PHE A 496 2.72 -3.89 -15.61
N GLY A 497 2.60 -3.73 -14.29
CA GLY A 497 3.72 -3.33 -13.44
C GLY A 497 3.30 -2.93 -12.03
N GLY A 498 4.28 -2.78 -11.15
CA GLY A 498 4.07 -2.43 -9.74
C GLY A 498 4.44 -0.99 -9.38
N ARG A 499 4.75 -0.14 -10.38
CA ARG A 499 5.22 1.23 -10.19
C ARG A 499 4.81 2.14 -11.35
N PRO A 500 4.82 3.47 -11.19
CA PRO A 500 4.84 4.38 -12.32
C PRO A 500 6.06 4.10 -13.22
N LEU A 501 5.78 3.63 -14.45
CA LEU A 501 6.79 3.39 -15.47
C LEU A 501 6.91 4.60 -16.40
N LEU A 502 8.00 4.70 -17.17
CA LEU A 502 8.13 5.72 -18.22
C LEU A 502 7.26 5.32 -19.41
N LEU A 503 6.22 6.10 -19.69
CA LEU A 503 5.24 5.81 -20.74
C LEU A 503 5.21 6.86 -21.86
N SER A 504 6.18 7.76 -21.93
CA SER A 504 6.21 8.85 -22.92
C SER A 504 6.16 8.33 -24.37
N GLU A 505 6.87 7.25 -24.68
CA GLU A 505 6.91 6.64 -26.00
C GLU A 505 5.56 6.05 -26.44
N PHE A 506 4.77 5.56 -25.47
CA PHE A 506 3.47 4.92 -25.70
C PHE A 506 2.31 5.90 -25.87
N LYS A 507 2.55 7.20 -25.70
CA LYS A 507 1.51 8.23 -25.80
C LYS A 507 0.85 8.32 -27.18
N SER A 508 1.53 7.82 -28.21
CA SER A 508 1.01 7.72 -29.56
C SER A 508 0.08 6.53 -29.81
N ALA A 509 -0.13 5.63 -28.84
CA ALA A 509 -1.07 4.52 -28.94
C ALA A 509 -2.51 5.03 -29.14
N ASP A 510 -3.35 4.25 -29.84
CA ASP A 510 -4.77 4.60 -30.01
C ASP A 510 -5.56 4.49 -28.70
N ALA A 511 -5.15 3.59 -27.80
CA ALA A 511 -5.54 3.59 -26.39
C ALA A 511 -4.45 2.98 -25.52
N MET A 512 -4.42 3.37 -24.25
CA MET A 512 -3.49 2.83 -23.25
C MET A 512 -4.18 2.69 -21.91
N MET A 513 -4.02 1.51 -21.27
CA MET A 513 -4.50 1.22 -19.92
C MET A 513 -3.35 0.84 -19.01
N MET A 514 -3.26 1.45 -17.82
CA MET A 514 -2.42 0.94 -16.74
C MET A 514 -3.19 -0.14 -16.00
N CYS A 515 -2.75 -1.37 -16.16
CA CYS A 515 -3.40 -2.55 -15.60
C CYS A 515 -2.79 -2.97 -14.27
N TRP A 516 -1.62 -2.45 -13.86
CA TRP A 516 -0.92 -2.89 -12.66
C TRP A 516 -0.74 -4.42 -12.59
N PHE A 517 -0.77 -5.00 -11.38
CA PHE A 517 -0.99 -6.43 -11.12
C PHE A 517 -2.37 -6.57 -10.45
N LEU A 518 -3.34 -7.10 -11.16
CA LEU A 518 -4.77 -7.05 -10.77
C LEU A 518 -5.27 -8.29 -10.02
N GLY A 519 -4.39 -9.26 -9.76
CA GLY A 519 -4.75 -10.43 -8.95
C GLY A 519 -5.52 -11.51 -9.73
N SER A 520 -6.26 -12.32 -8.99
CA SER A 520 -6.88 -13.59 -9.44
C SER A 520 -7.86 -13.46 -10.60
N SER A 521 -8.52 -12.31 -10.77
CA SER A 521 -9.54 -12.08 -11.82
C SER A 521 -9.13 -11.00 -12.81
N SER A 522 -7.82 -10.83 -13.02
CA SER A 522 -7.23 -9.79 -13.86
C SER A 522 -7.74 -9.81 -15.30
N SER A 523 -7.63 -10.94 -15.96
CA SER A 523 -7.94 -11.07 -17.39
C SER A 523 -9.41 -10.88 -17.69
N GLU A 524 -10.30 -11.39 -16.83
CA GLU A 524 -11.75 -11.22 -16.91
C GLU A 524 -12.14 -9.75 -16.76
N ALA A 525 -11.51 -9.03 -15.83
CA ALA A 525 -11.76 -7.61 -15.62
C ALA A 525 -11.29 -6.78 -16.83
N ILE A 526 -10.08 -7.05 -17.35
CA ILE A 526 -9.54 -6.37 -18.53
C ILE A 526 -10.44 -6.59 -19.74
N LYS A 527 -10.93 -7.82 -19.97
CA LYS A 527 -11.89 -8.10 -21.05
C LYS A 527 -13.14 -7.23 -20.93
N ASP A 528 -13.76 -7.18 -19.73
CA ASP A 528 -14.99 -6.40 -19.52
C ASP A 528 -14.76 -4.91 -19.79
N LEU A 529 -13.60 -4.37 -19.42
CA LEU A 529 -13.22 -2.99 -19.74
C LEU A 529 -12.99 -2.80 -21.24
N LEU A 530 -12.24 -3.68 -21.91
CA LEU A 530 -11.94 -3.57 -23.35
C LEU A 530 -13.23 -3.53 -24.19
N PHE A 531 -14.22 -4.33 -23.84
CA PHE A 531 -15.51 -4.40 -24.57
C PHE A 531 -16.58 -3.44 -24.04
N GLY A 532 -16.28 -2.61 -23.04
CA GLY A 532 -17.19 -1.59 -22.51
C GLY A 532 -18.37 -2.15 -21.72
N LEU A 533 -18.28 -3.38 -21.20
CA LEU A 533 -19.27 -3.90 -20.25
C LEU A 533 -19.28 -3.10 -18.96
N VAL A 534 -18.10 -2.55 -18.60
CA VAL A 534 -17.91 -1.58 -17.54
C VAL A 534 -17.05 -0.43 -18.08
N SER A 535 -17.40 0.81 -17.75
CA SER A 535 -16.59 1.97 -18.08
C SER A 535 -15.40 2.10 -17.11
N PRO A 536 -14.16 2.32 -17.58
CA PRO A 536 -13.03 2.57 -16.70
C PRO A 536 -13.28 3.72 -15.73
N SER A 537 -12.84 3.57 -14.49
CA SER A 537 -13.05 4.57 -13.44
C SER A 537 -11.86 4.73 -12.50
N GLY A 538 -10.78 3.99 -12.71
CA GLY A 538 -9.55 4.12 -11.95
C GLY A 538 -8.87 5.46 -12.18
N LYS A 539 -8.17 5.95 -11.15
CA LYS A 539 -7.39 7.19 -11.16
C LYS A 539 -5.97 6.90 -10.65
N LEU A 540 -4.97 7.58 -11.19
CA LEU A 540 -3.59 7.36 -10.77
C LEU A 540 -3.34 7.82 -9.32
N PRO A 541 -2.84 6.95 -8.43
CA PRO A 541 -2.53 7.30 -7.04
C PRO A 541 -1.12 7.88 -6.90
N MET A 542 -0.41 8.01 -8.02
CA MET A 542 0.94 8.52 -8.10
C MET A 542 1.18 9.16 -9.46
N SER A 543 1.90 10.27 -9.49
CA SER A 543 2.29 10.96 -10.72
C SER A 543 3.27 10.13 -11.54
N PHE A 544 3.11 10.10 -12.86
CA PHE A 544 3.99 9.39 -13.80
C PHE A 544 5.02 10.35 -14.37
N PRO A 545 6.33 10.11 -14.21
CA PRO A 545 7.36 10.99 -14.73
C PRO A 545 7.50 10.89 -16.25
N MET A 546 8.00 11.94 -16.89
CA MET A 546 8.37 11.93 -18.32
C MET A 546 9.72 11.24 -18.55
N ASN A 547 10.65 11.37 -17.62
CA ASN A 547 11.94 10.68 -17.62
C ASN A 547 12.46 10.50 -16.19
N VAL A 548 13.48 9.66 -16.01
CA VAL A 548 14.06 9.35 -14.70
C VAL A 548 14.65 10.59 -14.00
N GLY A 549 15.20 11.52 -14.76
CA GLY A 549 15.81 12.74 -14.21
C GLY A 549 14.82 13.70 -13.57
N GLN A 550 13.52 13.55 -13.85
CA GLN A 550 12.46 14.38 -13.28
C GLN A 550 12.09 13.97 -11.84
N ILE A 551 12.48 12.76 -11.40
CA ILE A 551 12.14 12.21 -10.10
C ILE A 551 12.91 12.93 -8.97
N PRO A 552 12.24 13.35 -7.88
CA PRO A 552 10.81 13.14 -7.56
C PRO A 552 9.89 14.16 -8.24
N VAL A 553 8.79 13.70 -8.82
CA VAL A 553 7.70 14.52 -9.34
C VAL A 553 6.38 14.09 -8.71
N TYR A 554 5.68 15.01 -8.05
CA TYR A 554 4.44 14.75 -7.33
C TYR A 554 3.58 16.02 -7.24
N TYR A 555 2.27 15.86 -7.14
CA TYR A 555 1.32 16.98 -7.29
C TYR A 555 1.36 17.99 -6.12
N ASN A 556 1.63 17.54 -4.90
CA ASN A 556 1.60 18.36 -3.67
C ASN A 556 2.98 18.94 -3.30
N HIS A 557 3.77 19.30 -4.31
CA HIS A 557 5.07 19.93 -4.09
C HIS A 557 4.95 21.29 -3.40
N LEU A 558 6.03 21.72 -2.77
CA LEU A 558 6.10 23.06 -2.14
C LEU A 558 6.30 24.14 -3.21
N ASN A 559 5.79 25.33 -2.91
CA ASN A 559 6.08 26.51 -3.71
C ASN A 559 7.55 26.90 -3.56
N THR A 560 8.16 27.42 -4.63
CA THR A 560 9.52 27.95 -4.60
C THR A 560 9.51 29.49 -4.63
N GLY A 561 10.61 30.11 -4.27
CA GLY A 561 10.74 31.58 -4.35
C GLY A 561 10.75 32.11 -5.79
N ARG A 562 10.99 31.23 -6.78
CA ARG A 562 10.99 31.53 -8.22
C ARG A 562 10.24 30.48 -9.00
N PRO A 563 8.91 30.36 -8.83
CA PRO A 563 8.12 29.35 -9.52
C PRO A 563 8.05 29.65 -11.03
N THR A 564 8.02 28.61 -11.84
CA THR A 564 7.72 28.72 -13.28
C THR A 564 6.23 29.01 -13.45
N ARG A 565 5.88 29.97 -14.32
CA ARG A 565 4.48 30.36 -14.63
C ARG A 565 4.24 30.28 -16.12
N GLY A 566 3.52 29.23 -16.54
CA GLY A 566 3.22 29.01 -17.97
C GLY A 566 4.48 28.91 -18.84
N ASN A 567 4.44 29.49 -20.03
CA ASN A 567 5.56 29.51 -21.00
C ASN A 567 6.63 30.56 -20.64
N ASP A 568 7.00 30.64 -19.37
CA ASP A 568 7.99 31.61 -18.90
C ASP A 568 9.37 31.32 -19.48
N HIS A 569 9.87 32.20 -20.36
CA HIS A 569 11.21 32.13 -20.92
C HIS A 569 12.31 32.59 -19.95
N ASN A 570 11.94 33.01 -18.73
CA ASN A 570 12.89 33.41 -17.72
C ASN A 570 13.71 32.19 -17.25
N ILE A 571 15.02 32.25 -17.48
CA ILE A 571 15.94 31.18 -17.07
C ILE A 571 16.18 31.12 -15.56
N TYR A 572 15.83 32.16 -14.83
CA TYR A 572 16.00 32.28 -13.36
C TYR A 572 14.79 31.76 -12.57
N THR A 573 14.04 30.80 -13.12
CA THR A 573 12.95 30.08 -12.45
C THR A 573 13.34 28.65 -12.10
N SER A 574 12.64 28.03 -11.17
CA SER A 574 12.88 26.64 -10.72
C SER A 574 12.38 25.66 -11.78
N LYS A 575 13.25 25.26 -12.70
CA LYS A 575 12.93 24.30 -13.79
C LYS A 575 14.18 23.59 -14.29
N TYR A 576 13.97 22.47 -14.97
CA TYR A 576 14.97 21.87 -15.83
C TYR A 576 15.05 22.61 -17.18
N LEU A 577 16.16 22.44 -17.91
CA LEU A 577 16.34 23.04 -19.25
C LEU A 577 15.70 22.18 -20.35
N ASP A 578 15.59 20.88 -20.13
CA ASP A 578 15.31 19.85 -21.13
C ASP A 578 14.01 19.07 -20.88
N VAL A 579 13.35 19.28 -19.73
CA VAL A 579 12.06 18.69 -19.40
C VAL A 579 11.20 19.71 -18.62
N VAL A 580 9.89 19.66 -18.82
CA VAL A 580 8.94 20.48 -18.05
C VAL A 580 8.82 19.99 -16.61
N ASN A 581 8.28 20.82 -15.72
CA ASN A 581 8.09 20.43 -14.31
C ASN A 581 6.90 19.50 -14.11
N GLU A 582 5.92 19.55 -15.00
CA GLU A 582 4.69 18.76 -14.94
C GLU A 582 4.98 17.28 -15.27
N PRO A 583 4.33 16.32 -14.59
CA PRO A 583 4.45 14.91 -14.91
C PRO A 583 3.81 14.58 -16.27
N LEU A 584 4.10 13.39 -16.81
CA LEU A 584 3.43 12.85 -17.99
C LEU A 584 1.92 12.67 -17.73
N TYR A 585 1.59 12.08 -16.58
CA TYR A 585 0.23 11.97 -16.06
C TYR A 585 0.23 12.38 -14.58
N PRO A 586 -0.62 13.34 -14.19
CA PRO A 586 -0.65 13.83 -12.82
C PRO A 586 -1.42 12.89 -11.89
N PHE A 587 -1.24 13.07 -10.59
CA PHE A 587 -2.03 12.42 -9.56
C PHE A 587 -3.53 12.62 -9.78
N GLY A 588 -4.31 11.56 -9.59
CA GLY A 588 -5.76 11.57 -9.76
C GLY A 588 -6.22 11.47 -11.21
N TYR A 589 -5.30 11.44 -12.19
CA TYR A 589 -5.64 11.33 -13.61
C TYR A 589 -6.18 9.93 -13.97
N GLY A 590 -7.14 9.91 -14.88
CA GLY A 590 -7.70 8.70 -15.48
C GLY A 590 -8.93 9.03 -16.30
N LEU A 591 -9.02 8.45 -17.51
CA LEU A 591 -10.13 8.63 -18.44
C LEU A 591 -11.25 7.63 -18.18
N SER A 592 -12.39 7.88 -18.77
CA SER A 592 -13.58 7.02 -18.79
C SER A 592 -14.20 7.02 -20.18
N TYR A 593 -15.03 6.04 -20.50
CA TYR A 593 -15.88 6.11 -21.69
C TYR A 593 -16.99 7.14 -21.52
N ALA A 594 -17.40 7.38 -20.27
CA ALA A 594 -18.25 8.51 -19.93
C ALA A 594 -17.46 9.83 -19.96
N LYS A 595 -18.11 10.93 -20.35
CA LYS A 595 -17.50 12.26 -20.43
C LYS A 595 -18.08 13.15 -19.35
N PHE A 596 -17.30 13.38 -18.29
CA PHE A 596 -17.71 14.16 -17.14
C PHE A 596 -17.28 15.63 -17.28
N LYS A 597 -18.18 16.55 -16.95
CA LYS A 597 -17.95 18.00 -16.91
C LYS A 597 -18.35 18.53 -15.55
N TYR A 598 -17.50 19.38 -15.00
CA TYR A 598 -17.71 20.04 -13.72
C TYR A 598 -18.20 21.48 -13.94
N SER A 599 -19.15 21.92 -13.11
CA SER A 599 -19.70 23.28 -13.15
C SER A 599 -20.29 23.68 -11.79
N ASN A 600 -20.58 24.97 -11.62
CA ASN A 600 -21.29 25.52 -10.46
C ASN A 600 -20.61 25.12 -9.12
N LEU A 601 -19.34 25.48 -8.96
CA LEU A 601 -18.64 25.36 -7.68
C LEU A 601 -19.15 26.48 -6.74
N GLU A 602 -19.78 26.08 -5.65
CA GLU A 602 -20.36 26.98 -4.66
C GLU A 602 -19.80 26.67 -3.27
N LEU A 603 -19.55 27.71 -2.48
CA LEU A 603 -19.20 27.64 -1.07
C LEU A 603 -20.33 28.19 -0.24
N SER A 604 -20.57 27.60 0.95
CA SER A 604 -21.60 28.09 1.88
C SER A 604 -21.32 29.51 2.37
N ASN A 605 -20.04 29.84 2.57
CA ASN A 605 -19.57 31.12 3.06
C ASN A 605 -18.24 31.49 2.38
N ASP A 606 -17.98 32.78 2.19
CA ASP A 606 -16.70 33.27 1.69
C ASP A 606 -15.65 33.45 2.83
N SER A 607 -16.09 33.32 4.10
CA SER A 607 -15.24 33.31 5.28
C SER A 607 -15.82 32.34 6.32
N ILE A 608 -14.97 31.60 7.01
CA ILE A 608 -15.33 30.67 8.09
C ILE A 608 -14.54 30.97 9.35
N LYS A 609 -15.17 30.70 10.53
CA LYS A 609 -14.58 30.84 11.84
C LYS A 609 -14.17 29.48 12.41
N GLU A 610 -13.42 29.48 13.52
CA GLU A 610 -12.84 28.31 14.15
C GLU A 610 -13.80 27.11 14.36
N ASN A 611 -15.06 27.35 14.68
CA ASN A 611 -16.04 26.30 14.94
C ASN A 611 -17.05 26.09 13.80
N GLU A 612 -16.76 26.62 12.62
CA GLU A 612 -17.63 26.49 11.45
C GLU A 612 -17.13 25.43 10.47
N THR A 613 -18.07 24.90 9.69
CA THR A 613 -17.79 23.92 8.63
C THR A 613 -18.06 24.59 7.29
N LEU A 614 -17.09 24.54 6.38
CA LEU A 614 -17.27 24.99 4.99
C LEU A 614 -17.96 23.89 4.20
N LYS A 615 -19.17 24.19 3.68
CA LYS A 615 -19.87 23.30 2.74
C LYS A 615 -19.54 23.70 1.31
N ILE A 616 -19.20 22.71 0.50
CA ILE A 616 -18.81 22.88 -0.89
C ILE A 616 -19.78 22.08 -1.77
N LYS A 617 -20.38 22.72 -2.77
CA LYS A 617 -21.23 22.09 -3.75
C LYS A 617 -20.63 22.18 -5.13
N ILE A 618 -20.73 21.08 -5.89
CA ILE A 618 -20.27 20.99 -7.27
C ILE A 618 -21.27 20.21 -8.10
N THR A 619 -21.57 20.67 -9.31
CA THR A 619 -22.40 19.96 -10.27
C THR A 619 -21.52 19.18 -11.23
N ILE A 620 -21.80 17.88 -11.38
CA ILE A 620 -21.15 17.00 -12.35
C ILE A 620 -22.20 16.60 -13.39
N VAL A 621 -21.84 16.70 -14.65
CA VAL A 621 -22.68 16.32 -15.79
C VAL A 621 -21.97 15.22 -16.57
N ASN A 622 -22.65 14.11 -16.83
CA ASN A 622 -22.22 13.13 -17.81
C ASN A 622 -22.78 13.53 -19.19
N GLU A 623 -21.92 14.05 -20.06
CA GLU A 623 -22.31 14.54 -21.39
C GLU A 623 -22.37 13.44 -22.45
N SER A 624 -21.96 12.20 -22.12
CA SER A 624 -21.95 11.04 -23.03
C SER A 624 -23.18 10.15 -22.86
N ASP A 625 -23.34 9.18 -23.76
CA ASP A 625 -24.37 8.13 -23.64
C ASP A 625 -23.89 6.97 -22.74
N PHE A 626 -22.58 6.85 -22.50
CA PHE A 626 -22.02 5.86 -21.58
C PHE A 626 -22.31 6.24 -20.14
N SER A 627 -22.74 5.26 -19.34
CA SER A 627 -22.79 5.38 -17.88
C SER A 627 -21.43 5.03 -17.28
N GLY A 628 -21.10 5.60 -16.13
CA GLY A 628 -19.83 5.29 -15.47
C GLY A 628 -19.67 5.93 -14.11
N ASN A 629 -18.63 5.52 -13.41
CA ASN A 629 -18.21 6.14 -12.17
C ASN A 629 -17.22 7.27 -12.45
N GLU A 630 -17.37 8.37 -11.71
CA GLU A 630 -16.39 9.45 -11.61
C GLU A 630 -15.88 9.57 -10.19
N VAL A 631 -14.58 9.89 -10.04
CA VAL A 631 -13.96 10.20 -8.76
C VAL A 631 -13.83 11.71 -8.64
N VAL A 632 -14.69 12.29 -7.81
CA VAL A 632 -14.67 13.72 -7.51
C VAL A 632 -13.67 13.98 -6.41
N GLN A 633 -12.63 14.74 -6.70
CA GLN A 633 -11.50 15.01 -5.82
C GLN A 633 -11.58 16.47 -5.36
N LEU A 634 -11.43 16.68 -4.04
CA LEU A 634 -11.43 18.00 -3.42
C LEU A 634 -10.07 18.26 -2.78
N TYR A 635 -9.45 19.34 -3.23
CA TYR A 635 -8.15 19.80 -2.73
C TYR A 635 -8.29 21.18 -2.09
N ILE A 636 -7.34 21.50 -1.21
CA ILE A 636 -7.18 22.85 -0.67
C ILE A 636 -5.82 23.43 -1.03
N ARG A 637 -5.70 24.73 -0.97
CA ARG A 637 -4.46 25.48 -0.93
C ARG A 637 -4.55 26.56 0.13
N ASP A 638 -3.54 26.60 0.97
CA ASP A 638 -3.27 27.70 1.85
C ASP A 638 -2.24 28.61 1.17
N TYR A 639 -2.56 29.88 0.99
CA TYR A 639 -1.69 30.78 0.24
C TYR A 639 -0.56 31.33 1.08
N VAL A 640 -0.78 31.53 2.39
CA VAL A 640 0.18 32.15 3.32
C VAL A 640 0.02 31.51 4.69
N ALA A 641 1.08 30.94 5.22
CA ALA A 641 1.20 30.41 6.57
C ALA A 641 2.63 30.67 7.11
N ASP A 642 2.87 30.44 8.39
CA ASP A 642 4.20 30.54 9.01
C ASP A 642 5.24 29.62 8.36
N ILE A 643 4.76 28.58 7.66
CA ILE A 643 5.59 27.66 6.88
C ILE A 643 5.14 27.61 5.42
N VAL A 644 6.04 27.23 4.52
CA VAL A 644 5.66 26.97 3.12
C VAL A 644 4.73 25.76 3.03
N ARG A 645 3.51 26.00 2.51
CA ARG A 645 2.49 24.97 2.32
C ARG A 645 2.56 24.36 0.92
N PRO A 646 2.11 23.11 0.75
CA PRO A 646 1.95 22.50 -0.58
C PRO A 646 1.05 23.34 -1.51
N VAL A 647 1.34 23.30 -2.81
CA VAL A 647 0.54 24.03 -3.82
C VAL A 647 -0.89 23.50 -3.91
N LYS A 648 -1.12 22.25 -3.53
CA LYS A 648 -2.43 21.59 -3.35
C LYS A 648 -2.31 20.44 -2.36
N GLU A 649 -3.37 20.15 -1.62
CA GLU A 649 -3.48 19.01 -0.71
C GLU A 649 -4.86 18.37 -0.88
N LEU A 650 -4.92 17.08 -1.21
CA LEU A 650 -6.18 16.32 -1.23
C LEU A 650 -6.75 16.21 0.19
N LYS A 651 -7.99 16.57 0.38
CA LYS A 651 -8.68 16.50 1.67
C LYS A 651 -9.90 15.59 1.66
N LYS A 652 -10.57 15.48 0.52
CA LYS A 652 -11.74 14.58 0.35
C LYS A 652 -11.78 14.05 -1.08
N PHE A 653 -12.36 12.87 -1.23
CA PHE A 653 -12.81 12.37 -2.53
C PHE A 653 -14.09 11.56 -2.37
N LYS A 654 -14.89 11.48 -3.45
CA LYS A 654 -16.07 10.62 -3.50
C LYS A 654 -16.21 10.03 -4.89
N LYS A 655 -16.44 8.72 -4.95
CA LYS A 655 -16.77 8.02 -6.19
C LYS A 655 -18.28 8.05 -6.41
N VAL A 656 -18.71 8.42 -7.60
CA VAL A 656 -20.13 8.61 -7.93
C VAL A 656 -20.47 8.01 -9.27
N TYR A 657 -21.54 7.21 -9.32
CA TYR A 657 -22.08 6.68 -10.55
C TYR A 657 -23.08 7.68 -11.18
N LEU A 658 -22.91 7.93 -12.49
CA LEU A 658 -23.83 8.73 -13.29
C LEU A 658 -24.24 7.96 -14.54
N PHE A 659 -25.56 7.89 -14.76
CA PHE A 659 -26.10 7.43 -16.04
C PHE A 659 -25.74 8.38 -17.18
N GLY A 660 -25.75 7.87 -18.41
CA GLY A 660 -25.53 8.71 -19.59
C GLY A 660 -26.52 9.90 -19.63
N LYS A 661 -26.06 11.08 -20.03
CA LYS A 661 -26.85 12.33 -20.15
C LYS A 661 -27.51 12.80 -18.85
N THR A 662 -26.98 12.38 -17.68
CA THR A 662 -27.51 12.85 -16.38
C THR A 662 -26.53 13.78 -15.67
N LYS A 663 -27.06 14.50 -14.68
CA LYS A 663 -26.26 15.34 -13.78
C LYS A 663 -26.53 15.01 -12.33
N LYS A 664 -25.55 15.31 -11.47
CA LYS A 664 -25.64 15.17 -10.01
C LYS A 664 -24.94 16.33 -9.31
N VAL A 665 -25.52 16.82 -8.24
CA VAL A 665 -24.87 17.75 -7.33
C VAL A 665 -24.18 16.94 -6.23
N MET A 666 -22.90 17.18 -6.01
CA MET A 666 -22.11 16.59 -4.93
C MET A 666 -21.85 17.62 -3.87
N GLU A 667 -21.85 17.18 -2.63
CA GLU A 667 -21.55 18.02 -1.47
C GLU A 667 -20.37 17.45 -0.69
N PHE A 668 -19.50 18.36 -0.25
CA PHE A 668 -18.37 18.07 0.66
C PHE A 668 -18.46 19.02 1.84
N GLU A 669 -17.85 18.60 2.95
CA GLU A 669 -17.69 19.41 4.14
C GLU A 669 -16.21 19.39 4.55
N LEU A 670 -15.66 20.56 4.83
CA LEU A 670 -14.34 20.75 5.43
C LEU A 670 -14.52 21.38 6.80
N ASN A 671 -14.01 20.70 7.80
CA ASN A 671 -13.91 21.23 9.16
C ASN A 671 -12.51 21.85 9.39
N ILE A 672 -12.30 22.43 10.53
CA ILE A 672 -11.03 23.07 10.91
C ILE A 672 -9.85 22.11 10.85
N ASP A 673 -10.02 20.86 11.28
CA ASP A 673 -8.94 19.86 11.22
C ASP A 673 -8.51 19.54 9.79
N ASP A 674 -9.47 19.56 8.83
CA ASP A 674 -9.16 19.39 7.40
C ASP A 674 -8.32 20.55 6.84
N LEU A 675 -8.43 21.75 7.42
CA LEU A 675 -7.75 22.98 6.99
C LEU A 675 -6.43 23.22 7.72
N SER A 676 -6.22 22.55 8.85
CA SER A 676 -5.03 22.67 9.69
C SER A 676 -3.82 21.96 9.08
N TYR A 677 -2.63 22.31 9.59
CA TYR A 677 -1.36 21.70 9.20
C TYR A 677 -0.51 21.36 10.43
N TYR A 678 0.49 20.52 10.25
CA TYR A 678 1.44 20.18 11.31
C TYR A 678 2.67 21.09 11.29
N ASP A 679 3.09 21.54 12.46
CA ASP A 679 4.41 22.19 12.66
C ASP A 679 5.54 21.14 12.78
N SER A 680 6.78 21.61 12.99
CA SER A 680 7.95 20.73 13.16
C SER A 680 7.93 19.90 14.45
N GLU A 681 7.11 20.29 15.42
CA GLU A 681 6.91 19.55 16.68
C GLU A 681 5.75 18.55 16.59
N GLY A 682 5.02 18.55 15.48
CA GLY A 682 3.84 17.69 15.26
C GLY A 682 2.60 18.19 15.99
N ASN A 683 2.50 19.48 16.24
CA ASN A 683 1.27 20.10 16.72
C ASN A 683 0.42 20.53 15.51
N LEU A 684 -0.89 20.46 15.67
CA LEU A 684 -1.84 20.90 14.66
C LEU A 684 -2.02 22.41 14.77
N CYS A 685 -1.74 23.15 13.70
CA CYS A 685 -1.79 24.59 13.60
C CYS A 685 -2.86 25.04 12.60
N LEU A 686 -3.49 26.18 12.87
CA LEU A 686 -4.41 26.86 11.99
C LEU A 686 -4.16 28.36 12.11
N GLU A 687 -4.20 29.07 10.99
CA GLU A 687 -4.01 30.51 10.94
C GLU A 687 -5.15 31.18 10.18
N SER A 688 -5.41 32.44 10.53
CA SER A 688 -6.29 33.28 9.72
C SER A 688 -5.62 33.61 8.40
N GLY A 689 -6.37 33.54 7.29
CA GLY A 689 -5.77 33.82 6.00
C GLY A 689 -6.63 33.40 4.83
N LYS A 690 -6.12 33.69 3.64
CA LYS A 690 -6.76 33.33 2.38
C LYS A 690 -6.42 31.90 1.99
N MET A 691 -7.45 31.13 1.71
CA MET A 691 -7.33 29.76 1.19
C MET A 691 -8.12 29.59 -0.12
N ALA A 692 -7.91 28.50 -0.82
CA ALA A 692 -8.74 28.07 -1.93
C ALA A 692 -9.14 26.61 -1.81
N VAL A 693 -10.34 26.29 -2.31
CA VAL A 693 -10.73 24.93 -2.64
C VAL A 693 -10.61 24.71 -4.15
N PHE A 694 -10.23 23.47 -4.52
CA PHE A 694 -10.22 23.00 -5.90
C PHE A 694 -11.02 21.71 -5.97
N VAL A 695 -11.95 21.60 -6.92
CA VAL A 695 -12.77 20.40 -7.10
C VAL A 695 -12.76 19.97 -8.55
N GLY A 696 -12.41 18.71 -8.79
CA GLY A 696 -12.32 18.19 -10.16
C GLY A 696 -12.05 16.71 -10.24
N GLY A 697 -11.64 16.25 -11.42
CA GLY A 697 -11.37 14.84 -11.74
C GLY A 697 -9.92 14.41 -11.58
N SER A 698 -8.99 15.37 -11.38
CA SER A 698 -7.56 15.13 -11.12
C SER A 698 -6.94 16.35 -10.47
N SER A 699 -5.68 16.25 -10.01
CA SER A 699 -4.97 17.36 -9.36
C SER A 699 -4.76 18.59 -10.27
N ASP A 700 -4.73 18.42 -11.59
CA ASP A 700 -4.52 19.48 -12.58
C ASP A 700 -5.83 19.98 -13.24
N ASN A 701 -6.90 19.18 -13.22
CA ASN A 701 -8.18 19.50 -13.84
C ASN A 701 -9.27 19.77 -12.79
N CYS A 702 -9.26 20.99 -12.22
CA CYS A 702 -10.17 21.42 -11.18
C CYS A 702 -10.78 22.80 -11.46
N LEU A 703 -12.02 23.00 -11.01
CA LEU A 703 -12.56 24.33 -10.75
C LEU A 703 -12.06 24.79 -9.37
N SER A 704 -11.86 26.11 -9.19
CA SER A 704 -11.39 26.65 -7.91
C SER A 704 -12.23 27.82 -7.44
N LYS A 705 -12.28 28.01 -6.10
CA LYS A 705 -12.89 29.16 -5.46
C LYS A 705 -12.15 29.49 -4.17
N ASP A 706 -11.87 30.78 -3.98
CA ASP A 706 -11.20 31.30 -2.79
C ASP A 706 -12.19 31.50 -1.63
N PHE A 707 -11.69 31.41 -0.41
CA PHE A 707 -12.37 31.74 0.86
C PHE A 707 -11.33 32.19 1.90
N ASN A 708 -11.81 32.71 3.05
CA ASN A 708 -10.92 33.12 4.14
C ASN A 708 -11.20 32.31 5.40
N ILE A 709 -10.17 32.15 6.23
CA ILE A 709 -10.29 31.72 7.63
C ILE A 709 -10.16 32.98 8.49
N ASP A 710 -11.13 33.20 9.41
CA ASP A 710 -11.15 34.30 10.36
C ASP A 710 -11.20 33.75 11.80
N LEU A 711 -10.05 33.74 12.46
CA LEU A 711 -9.92 33.30 13.86
C LEU A 711 -10.07 34.45 14.87
N GLY A 712 -10.50 35.65 14.43
CA GLY A 712 -10.76 36.80 15.30
C GLY A 712 -9.52 37.48 15.86
N GLY A 713 -8.33 37.26 15.27
CA GLY A 713 -7.10 37.97 15.60
C GLY A 713 -6.96 39.25 14.76
N ASN A 714 -6.51 40.33 15.37
CA ASN A 714 -6.15 41.55 14.64
C ASN A 714 -4.93 41.23 13.73
N TYR A 715 -5.13 41.35 12.42
CA TYR A 715 -4.02 41.43 11.47
C TYR A 715 -3.32 42.78 11.71
N GLU A 716 -2.12 42.82 12.30
CA GLU A 716 -1.22 43.93 12.15
C GLU A 716 -0.28 43.71 10.97
#